data_76bba7a6cc2a3a3022447e371cef82b7
#
_entry.id   76bba7a6cc2a3a3022447e371cef82b7
#
_cell.length_a   1.000
_cell.length_b   1.000
_cell.length_c   1.000
_cell.angle_alpha   90.00
_cell.angle_beta   90.00
_cell.angle_gamma   90.00
#
_symmetry.space_group_name_H-M   'P 1'
#
loop_
_entity.id
_entity.type
_entity.pdbx_description
1 polymer ?
#
loop_
_entity_poly.entity_id
_entity_poly.type
_entity_poly.pdbx_seq_one_letter_code
_entity_poly.pdbx_strand_id
1 'polypeptide(L)'
;MKFKKDEITKLLEKLELKLSSDDRDKEGKQLLKVVMRTFLPAADSLLEMMVLHLPSPTTAQKYRVETLYEGPMDDEAAIAIRDCDPKGPLMLYVSKMVPTSDKGRFYAFGRVFAGTVKSGIKVRIQGPNYTPGKKEDLFIKAIQRTVLMMGGKVEPIDDMPAGNIVGLVGIDQFLLKSGTLTTLDTAHNMKVMKFSVSPVVQQSVQVKNAQDLPKLVEGLKRLSKSDPCVLTYTNESGEHVVAGAGELHLEICLKDLEEDHACVPLIISQPVVQYRETVTKESSMTALSKSPNKHNRLYMTAEPMSEELALAIEDGKITPRDDFKSRARVLADEHGWDVTDARKIWAFGPDMTGANLLVDQTKAVQYLHEIKDSVASGFQWATREGPLADEPMRGIRFNIMDVTLHADAIHRGGGQIIPTTRRVLYASALLADPNLLEPVFLVEIQVPETAMGGVYGVLTRRRGHVFNEEQRPGTPLFTIKAYLPVMESFGFNADLRQATSGQAFPQSVFDHWQPLPGGSPLDATSKTGGIVQEMRKRKGLKVEVPGYENVSNPEKLILTSYCAPKVKQMLTFMISSTTTSCKCLTGLKRHDRHAGAPDAVKSGPPERVPRSCSGGPRRCRVEDGAACRSDRGGWMSGTLEWASYLCSMLVISHTS
;
A
#
# COMPACT_ATOMS: atom_id res chain seq x y z
N MET A 1 -25.71 29.05 -28.83
CA MET A 1 -26.76 28.61 -29.77
C MET A 1 -27.76 29.76 -29.88
N LYS A 2 -27.85 30.38 -31.05
CA LYS A 2 -28.87 31.37 -31.38
C LYS A 2 -29.81 30.72 -32.42
N PHE A 3 -30.66 29.79 -31.96
CA PHE A 3 -31.73 29.31 -32.79
C PHE A 3 -32.85 30.36 -32.81
N LYS A 4 -33.47 30.55 -33.97
CA LYS A 4 -34.67 31.37 -34.11
C LYS A 4 -35.81 30.74 -33.33
N LYS A 5 -36.70 31.52 -32.68
CA LYS A 5 -37.84 30.99 -31.89
C LYS A 5 -38.69 30.01 -32.64
N ASP A 6 -38.89 30.22 -33.93
CA ASP A 6 -39.70 29.34 -34.81
C ASP A 6 -39.05 27.96 -35.03
N GLU A 7 -37.71 27.88 -35.06
CA GLU A 7 -36.96 26.61 -35.18
C GLU A 7 -37.05 25.81 -33.89
N ILE A 8 -36.99 26.49 -32.73
CA ILE A 8 -37.15 25.85 -31.42
C ILE A 8 -38.56 25.27 -31.27
N THR A 9 -39.61 26.01 -31.68
CA THR A 9 -41.01 25.54 -31.62
C THR A 9 -41.20 24.30 -32.47
N LYS A 10 -40.69 24.29 -33.69
CA LYS A 10 -40.74 23.11 -34.58
C LYS A 10 -39.98 21.90 -34.03
N LEU A 11 -38.88 22.15 -33.32
CA LEU A 11 -38.08 21.11 -32.66
C LEU A 11 -38.81 20.50 -31.45
N LEU A 12 -39.46 21.34 -30.63
CA LEU A 12 -40.27 20.92 -29.50
C LEU A 12 -41.50 20.12 -29.95
N GLU A 13 -42.16 20.51 -31.05
CA GLU A 13 -43.25 19.76 -31.65
C GLU A 13 -42.79 18.37 -32.17
N LYS A 14 -41.63 18.31 -32.85
CA LYS A 14 -41.06 17.04 -33.30
C LYS A 14 -40.65 16.10 -32.14
N LEU A 15 -40.31 16.64 -31.00
CA LEU A 15 -39.95 15.89 -29.78
C LEU A 15 -41.17 15.61 -28.91
N GLU A 16 -42.38 16.05 -29.32
CA GLU A 16 -43.63 15.91 -28.57
C GLU A 16 -43.62 16.46 -27.14
N LEU A 17 -42.76 17.47 -26.89
CA LEU A 17 -42.57 18.05 -25.60
C LEU A 17 -43.60 19.14 -25.29
N LYS A 18 -44.37 18.97 -24.22
CA LYS A 18 -45.32 19.97 -23.69
C LYS A 18 -44.62 20.78 -22.58
N LEU A 19 -44.21 22.01 -22.90
CA LEU A 19 -43.68 22.96 -21.93
C LEU A 19 -44.79 23.86 -21.38
N SER A 20 -44.68 24.29 -20.12
CA SER A 20 -45.56 25.32 -19.54
C SER A 20 -45.39 26.66 -20.25
N SER A 21 -46.39 27.55 -20.15
CA SER A 21 -46.30 28.91 -20.73
C SER A 21 -45.08 29.67 -20.24
N ASP A 22 -44.81 29.61 -18.94
CA ASP A 22 -43.70 30.31 -18.27
C ASP A 22 -42.33 29.78 -18.69
N ASP A 23 -42.25 28.51 -19.08
CA ASP A 23 -41.01 27.87 -19.53
C ASP A 23 -40.70 28.14 -21.02
N ARG A 24 -41.70 28.44 -21.82
CA ARG A 24 -41.53 28.82 -23.25
C ARG A 24 -40.91 30.20 -23.41
N ASP A 25 -41.12 31.07 -22.46
CA ASP A 25 -40.57 32.44 -22.48
C ASP A 25 -39.10 32.54 -22.00
N LYS A 26 -38.56 31.42 -21.48
CA LYS A 26 -37.14 31.35 -21.11
C LYS A 26 -36.22 31.28 -22.32
N GLU A 27 -35.03 31.87 -22.23
CA GLU A 27 -34.08 31.92 -23.35
C GLU A 27 -32.73 31.29 -22.99
N GLY A 28 -32.00 30.86 -24.03
CA GLY A 28 -30.61 30.41 -23.91
C GLY A 28 -30.43 29.15 -23.03
N LYS A 29 -29.54 29.23 -22.07
CA LYS A 29 -29.20 28.11 -21.16
C LYS A 29 -30.36 27.71 -20.23
N GLN A 30 -31.24 28.63 -19.88
CA GLN A 30 -32.38 28.34 -19.01
C GLN A 30 -33.43 27.53 -19.76
N LEU A 31 -33.76 27.89 -21.00
CA LEU A 31 -34.65 27.12 -21.86
C LEU A 31 -34.09 25.71 -22.14
N LEU A 32 -32.78 25.64 -22.47
CA LEU A 32 -32.12 24.34 -22.71
C LEU A 32 -32.24 23.42 -21.47
N LYS A 33 -32.01 23.96 -20.27
CA LYS A 33 -32.11 23.20 -19.02
C LYS A 33 -33.52 22.65 -18.80
N VAL A 34 -34.55 23.45 -19.06
CA VAL A 34 -35.94 23.02 -18.90
C VAL A 34 -36.31 21.98 -19.96
N VAL A 35 -35.97 22.21 -21.23
CA VAL A 35 -36.22 21.27 -22.33
C VAL A 35 -35.57 19.94 -22.05
N MET A 36 -34.29 19.92 -21.69
CA MET A 36 -33.58 18.68 -21.41
C MET A 36 -34.11 17.94 -20.19
N ARG A 37 -34.54 18.67 -19.14
CA ARG A 37 -35.14 18.06 -17.95
C ARG A 37 -36.51 17.40 -18.27
N THR A 38 -37.28 17.97 -19.18
CA THR A 38 -38.58 17.42 -19.59
C THR A 38 -38.40 16.29 -20.58
N PHE A 39 -37.42 16.41 -21.51
CA PHE A 39 -37.13 15.41 -22.55
C PHE A 39 -36.54 14.13 -21.96
N LEU A 40 -35.55 14.26 -21.06
CA LEU A 40 -34.89 13.11 -20.44
C LEU A 40 -34.67 13.40 -18.94
N PRO A 41 -35.60 13.02 -18.07
CA PRO A 41 -35.44 13.12 -16.62
C PRO A 41 -34.35 12.13 -16.20
N ALA A 42 -33.14 12.66 -15.98
CA ALA A 42 -31.94 11.84 -15.78
C ALA A 42 -32.03 10.90 -14.57
N ALA A 43 -32.68 11.36 -13.49
CA ALA A 43 -32.84 10.54 -12.30
C ALA A 43 -33.74 9.32 -12.54
N ASP A 44 -34.93 9.53 -13.14
CA ASP A 44 -35.89 8.46 -13.39
C ASP A 44 -35.35 7.48 -14.43
N SER A 45 -34.76 7.98 -15.53
CA SER A 45 -34.17 7.15 -16.57
C SER A 45 -32.99 6.33 -16.07
N LEU A 46 -32.14 6.91 -15.18
CA LEU A 46 -31.01 6.19 -14.60
C LEU A 46 -31.49 5.09 -13.63
N LEU A 47 -32.48 5.39 -12.78
CA LEU A 47 -33.07 4.41 -11.87
C LEU A 47 -33.77 3.28 -12.62
N GLU A 48 -34.52 3.59 -13.66
CA GLU A 48 -35.17 2.60 -14.51
C GLU A 48 -34.13 1.69 -15.19
N MET A 49 -33.07 2.25 -15.75
CA MET A 49 -31.97 1.49 -16.34
C MET A 49 -31.30 0.57 -15.29
N MET A 50 -31.04 1.06 -14.08
CA MET A 50 -30.46 0.26 -13.01
C MET A 50 -31.35 -0.90 -12.61
N VAL A 51 -32.67 -0.68 -12.49
CA VAL A 51 -33.64 -1.73 -12.11
C VAL A 51 -33.77 -2.79 -13.22
N LEU A 52 -33.76 -2.39 -14.49
CA LEU A 52 -33.96 -3.31 -15.60
C LEU A 52 -32.70 -4.10 -15.98
N HIS A 53 -31.53 -3.49 -15.90
CA HIS A 53 -30.31 -4.06 -16.46
C HIS A 53 -29.28 -4.53 -15.43
N LEU A 54 -29.28 -4.00 -14.19
CA LEU A 54 -28.34 -4.45 -13.18
C LEU A 54 -28.89 -5.66 -12.41
N PRO A 55 -28.07 -6.70 -12.17
CA PRO A 55 -28.51 -7.88 -11.45
C PRO A 55 -28.78 -7.55 -9.97
N SER A 56 -29.86 -8.11 -9.43
CA SER A 56 -30.14 -8.05 -7.99
C SER A 56 -29.08 -8.82 -7.18
N PRO A 57 -28.91 -8.54 -5.87
CA PRO A 57 -28.01 -9.30 -5.02
C PRO A 57 -28.24 -10.81 -5.06
N THR A 58 -29.50 -11.24 -5.07
CA THR A 58 -29.92 -12.65 -5.16
C THR A 58 -29.50 -13.32 -6.47
N THR A 59 -29.45 -12.57 -7.56
CA THR A 59 -28.99 -13.05 -8.86
C THR A 59 -27.46 -13.01 -8.95
N ALA A 60 -26.88 -11.90 -8.53
CA ALA A 60 -25.42 -11.68 -8.63
C ALA A 60 -24.61 -12.65 -7.76
N GLN A 61 -25.06 -12.96 -6.55
CA GLN A 61 -24.32 -13.82 -5.63
C GLN A 61 -24.23 -15.26 -6.10
N LYS A 62 -25.19 -15.74 -6.93
CA LYS A 62 -25.17 -17.11 -7.47
C LYS A 62 -23.93 -17.41 -8.30
N TYR A 63 -23.52 -16.49 -9.17
CA TYR A 63 -22.34 -16.67 -10.02
C TYR A 63 -21.05 -16.11 -9.42
N ARG A 64 -21.16 -15.28 -8.36
CA ARG A 64 -19.99 -14.64 -7.73
C ARG A 64 -19.44 -15.37 -6.52
N VAL A 65 -20.18 -16.30 -5.93
CA VAL A 65 -19.75 -16.98 -4.69
C VAL A 65 -18.37 -17.62 -4.82
N GLU A 66 -18.03 -18.20 -5.95
CA GLU A 66 -16.74 -18.82 -6.23
C GLU A 66 -15.57 -17.83 -6.18
N THR A 67 -15.81 -16.59 -6.57
CA THR A 67 -14.82 -15.53 -6.54
C THR A 67 -14.78 -14.76 -5.21
N LEU A 68 -15.81 -14.89 -4.37
CA LEU A 68 -15.95 -14.14 -3.12
C LEU A 68 -15.55 -14.92 -1.87
N TYR A 69 -15.68 -16.24 -1.88
CA TYR A 69 -15.45 -17.09 -0.71
C TYR A 69 -14.21 -17.97 -0.88
N GLU A 70 -13.41 -18.13 0.18
CA GLU A 70 -12.18 -18.94 0.14
C GLU A 70 -12.39 -20.41 0.50
N GLY A 71 -13.54 -20.74 1.08
CA GLY A 71 -13.87 -22.08 1.49
C GLY A 71 -14.46 -22.95 0.37
N PRO A 72 -14.75 -24.21 0.66
CA PRO A 72 -15.41 -25.11 -0.28
C PRO A 72 -16.82 -24.62 -0.62
N MET A 73 -17.29 -24.92 -1.84
CA MET A 73 -18.58 -24.42 -2.34
C MET A 73 -19.80 -25.18 -1.80
N ASP A 74 -19.58 -26.31 -1.15
CA ASP A 74 -20.57 -27.15 -0.46
C ASP A 74 -20.73 -26.81 1.03
N ASP A 75 -19.96 -25.83 1.52
CA ASP A 75 -20.03 -25.35 2.91
C ASP A 75 -21.35 -24.58 3.17
N GLU A 76 -21.86 -24.67 4.41
CA GLU A 76 -23.06 -23.94 4.85
C GLU A 76 -22.96 -22.44 4.58
N ALA A 77 -21.78 -21.84 4.80
CA ALA A 77 -21.52 -20.45 4.52
C ALA A 77 -21.61 -20.12 3.02
N ALA A 78 -21.03 -20.97 2.16
CA ALA A 78 -21.07 -20.79 0.70
C ALA A 78 -22.48 -20.87 0.14
N ILE A 79 -23.29 -21.83 0.61
CA ILE A 79 -24.70 -22.00 0.23
C ILE A 79 -25.51 -20.76 0.65
N ALA A 80 -25.34 -20.29 1.88
CA ALA A 80 -26.04 -19.10 2.39
C ALA A 80 -25.67 -17.84 1.60
N ILE A 81 -24.39 -17.66 1.23
CA ILE A 81 -23.92 -16.55 0.38
C ILE A 81 -24.56 -16.65 -1.02
N ARG A 82 -24.51 -17.84 -1.64
CA ARG A 82 -25.05 -18.07 -2.99
C ARG A 82 -26.53 -17.71 -3.08
N ASP A 83 -27.30 -18.13 -2.10
CA ASP A 83 -28.75 -17.98 -2.09
C ASP A 83 -29.19 -16.62 -1.49
N CYS A 84 -28.22 -15.82 -1.00
CA CYS A 84 -28.48 -14.52 -0.34
C CYS A 84 -29.53 -14.67 0.77
N ASP A 85 -29.41 -15.73 1.60
CA ASP A 85 -30.42 -16.09 2.61
C ASP A 85 -30.34 -15.15 3.84
N PRO A 86 -31.39 -14.37 4.12
CA PRO A 86 -31.43 -13.50 5.30
C PRO A 86 -31.58 -14.25 6.63
N LYS A 87 -31.95 -15.52 6.60
CA LYS A 87 -32.15 -16.37 7.79
C LYS A 87 -30.94 -17.27 8.08
N GLY A 88 -30.03 -17.41 7.13
CA GLY A 88 -28.84 -18.21 7.25
C GLY A 88 -27.79 -17.63 8.21
N PRO A 89 -26.62 -18.25 8.35
CA PRO A 89 -25.53 -17.73 9.15
C PRO A 89 -25.06 -16.39 8.60
N LEU A 90 -24.68 -15.47 9.49
CA LEU A 90 -24.18 -14.16 9.09
C LEU A 90 -22.84 -14.29 8.36
N MET A 91 -22.78 -13.78 7.15
CA MET A 91 -21.56 -13.58 6.38
C MET A 91 -21.52 -12.14 5.89
N LEU A 92 -20.61 -11.36 6.44
CA LEU A 92 -20.44 -9.94 6.12
C LEU A 92 -18.97 -9.65 5.83
N TYR A 93 -18.72 -8.92 4.75
CA TYR A 93 -17.38 -8.44 4.40
C TYR A 93 -17.27 -6.95 4.67
N VAL A 94 -16.30 -6.56 5.50
CA VAL A 94 -15.93 -5.16 5.72
C VAL A 94 -14.90 -4.76 4.67
N SER A 95 -15.24 -3.80 3.84
CA SER A 95 -14.39 -3.35 2.72
C SER A 95 -13.47 -2.20 3.12
N LYS A 96 -13.94 -1.26 3.92
CA LYS A 96 -13.17 -0.10 4.36
C LYS A 96 -13.67 0.46 5.70
N MET A 97 -12.84 1.32 6.30
CA MET A 97 -13.18 2.08 7.49
C MET A 97 -13.50 3.52 7.10
N VAL A 98 -14.70 4.00 7.44
CA VAL A 98 -15.15 5.36 7.16
C VAL A 98 -15.01 6.18 8.44
N PRO A 99 -14.29 7.32 8.45
CA PRO A 99 -14.14 8.14 9.63
C PRO A 99 -15.47 8.71 10.09
N THR A 100 -15.66 8.78 11.41
CA THR A 100 -16.83 9.44 12.02
C THR A 100 -16.56 10.93 12.22
N SER A 101 -17.61 11.73 12.39
CA SER A 101 -17.49 13.14 12.76
C SER A 101 -16.74 13.36 14.09
N ASP A 102 -16.78 12.37 14.99
CA ASP A 102 -16.05 12.37 16.26
C ASP A 102 -14.59 11.94 16.04
N LYS A 103 -13.74 12.82 15.53
CA LYS A 103 -12.34 12.59 15.18
C LYS A 103 -11.66 11.53 16.06
N GLY A 104 -11.54 10.28 15.56
CA GLY A 104 -10.84 9.17 16.21
C GLY A 104 -11.53 7.81 16.18
N ARG A 105 -12.78 7.72 15.73
CA ARG A 105 -13.49 6.47 15.52
C ARG A 105 -13.84 6.26 14.07
N PHE A 106 -14.13 5.01 13.72
CA PHE A 106 -14.48 4.62 12.35
C PHE A 106 -15.75 3.79 12.35
N TYR A 107 -16.55 3.95 11.29
CA TYR A 107 -17.57 2.99 10.90
C TYR A 107 -16.90 1.90 10.04
N ALA A 108 -17.07 0.64 10.42
CA ALA A 108 -16.70 -0.46 9.55
C ALA A 108 -17.78 -0.61 8.45
N PHE A 109 -17.46 -0.16 7.25
CA PHE A 109 -18.38 -0.18 6.11
C PHE A 109 -18.26 -1.51 5.38
N GLY A 110 -19.37 -2.23 5.28
CA GLY A 110 -19.37 -3.56 4.70
C GLY A 110 -20.69 -3.94 4.04
N ARG A 111 -20.69 -5.11 3.41
CA ARG A 111 -21.85 -5.71 2.77
C ARG A 111 -22.21 -7.03 3.44
N VAL A 112 -23.49 -7.18 3.72
CA VAL A 112 -24.06 -8.42 4.22
C VAL A 112 -24.36 -9.36 3.05
N PHE A 113 -23.66 -10.48 2.98
CA PHE A 113 -23.85 -11.49 1.94
C PHE A 113 -24.85 -12.57 2.33
N ALA A 114 -24.88 -12.95 3.60
CA ALA A 114 -25.83 -13.92 4.15
C ALA A 114 -26.20 -13.55 5.58
N GLY A 115 -27.34 -14.00 6.03
CA GLY A 115 -27.85 -13.70 7.37
C GLY A 115 -28.41 -12.29 7.53
N THR A 116 -28.68 -11.92 8.78
CA THR A 116 -29.14 -10.59 9.15
C THR A 116 -28.27 -10.07 10.29
N VAL A 117 -27.65 -8.90 10.09
CA VAL A 117 -26.87 -8.26 11.14
C VAL A 117 -27.80 -7.43 12.05
N LYS A 118 -27.60 -7.50 13.38
CA LYS A 118 -28.36 -6.77 14.40
C LYS A 118 -27.42 -6.15 15.42
N SER A 119 -27.85 -5.07 16.04
CA SER A 119 -27.16 -4.48 17.17
C SER A 119 -27.09 -5.50 18.33
N GLY A 120 -25.94 -5.60 19.00
CA GLY A 120 -25.71 -6.51 20.13
C GLY A 120 -25.37 -7.94 19.78
N ILE A 121 -25.44 -8.36 18.49
CA ILE A 121 -25.07 -9.72 18.08
C ILE A 121 -23.58 -9.97 18.28
N LYS A 122 -23.23 -11.14 18.83
CA LYS A 122 -21.83 -11.60 18.92
C LYS A 122 -21.39 -12.15 17.57
N VAL A 123 -20.30 -11.65 17.07
CA VAL A 123 -19.70 -12.07 15.80
C VAL A 123 -18.24 -12.46 15.97
N ARG A 124 -17.79 -13.36 15.14
CA ARG A 124 -16.39 -13.66 14.92
C ARG A 124 -15.85 -12.70 13.88
N ILE A 125 -14.82 -11.99 14.23
CA ILE A 125 -14.11 -11.04 13.38
C ILE A 125 -12.86 -11.78 12.90
N GLN A 126 -12.81 -12.09 11.63
CA GLN A 126 -11.71 -12.79 10.97
C GLN A 126 -10.92 -11.76 10.16
N GLY A 127 -9.65 -11.58 10.50
CA GLY A 127 -8.75 -10.73 9.74
C GLY A 127 -8.23 -11.41 8.47
N PRO A 128 -7.46 -10.70 7.64
CA PRO A 128 -6.99 -11.21 6.35
C PRO A 128 -6.06 -12.43 6.45
N ASN A 129 -5.39 -12.62 7.58
CA ASN A 129 -4.46 -13.72 7.81
C ASN A 129 -5.07 -14.92 8.57
N TYR A 130 -6.37 -14.84 8.89
CA TYR A 130 -7.04 -15.93 9.60
C TYR A 130 -7.07 -17.22 8.76
N THR A 131 -6.72 -18.33 9.39
CA THR A 131 -6.89 -19.68 8.84
C THR A 131 -7.81 -20.48 9.73
N PRO A 132 -8.79 -21.25 9.18
CA PRO A 132 -9.69 -22.08 9.98
C PRO A 132 -8.92 -23.03 10.91
N GLY A 133 -9.38 -23.11 12.16
CA GLY A 133 -8.74 -23.94 13.19
C GLY A 133 -7.62 -23.26 13.98
N LYS A 134 -7.13 -22.12 13.55
CA LYS A 134 -6.15 -21.31 14.31
C LYS A 134 -6.85 -20.14 15.02
N LYS A 135 -6.23 -19.67 16.12
CA LYS A 135 -6.73 -18.51 16.87
C LYS A 135 -6.05 -17.20 16.47
N GLU A 136 -5.15 -17.25 15.52
CA GLU A 136 -4.45 -16.07 15.02
C GLU A 136 -5.40 -15.22 14.19
N ASP A 137 -5.38 -13.89 14.43
CA ASP A 137 -6.20 -12.90 13.74
C ASP A 137 -7.72 -13.15 13.84
N LEU A 138 -8.15 -13.75 14.97
CA LEU A 138 -9.55 -14.05 15.30
C LEU A 138 -9.97 -13.31 16.57
N PHE A 139 -11.03 -12.52 16.48
CA PHE A 139 -11.63 -11.83 17.62
C PHE A 139 -13.12 -12.15 17.72
N ILE A 140 -13.63 -12.35 18.92
CA ILE A 140 -15.07 -12.57 19.17
C ILE A 140 -15.60 -11.37 19.96
N LYS A 141 -16.43 -10.56 19.33
CA LYS A 141 -16.99 -9.33 19.91
C LYS A 141 -18.43 -9.11 19.50
N ALA A 142 -19.14 -8.29 20.28
CA ALA A 142 -20.48 -7.86 19.93
C ALA A 142 -20.46 -6.56 19.12
N ILE A 143 -21.32 -6.47 18.11
CA ILE A 143 -21.55 -5.24 17.34
C ILE A 143 -22.30 -4.26 18.25
N GLN A 144 -21.76 -3.06 18.44
CA GLN A 144 -22.40 -2.08 19.35
C GLN A 144 -23.64 -1.46 18.72
N ARG A 145 -23.54 -0.97 17.49
CA ARG A 145 -24.65 -0.37 16.74
C ARG A 145 -24.48 -0.64 15.25
N THR A 146 -25.62 -0.65 14.56
CA THR A 146 -25.74 -0.73 13.11
C THR A 146 -26.25 0.59 12.57
N VAL A 147 -25.68 1.07 11.47
CA VAL A 147 -26.03 2.35 10.86
C VAL A 147 -26.18 2.19 9.36
N LEU A 148 -27.10 2.93 8.78
CA LEU A 148 -27.26 3.08 7.35
C LEU A 148 -26.58 4.38 6.92
N MET A 149 -25.73 4.29 5.90
CA MET A 149 -25.01 5.44 5.37
C MET A 149 -25.65 5.84 4.04
N MET A 150 -26.27 7.02 4.02
CA MET A 150 -26.93 7.60 2.85
C MET A 150 -26.30 8.96 2.53
N GLY A 151 -25.25 8.96 1.69
CA GLY A 151 -24.48 10.17 1.41
C GLY A 151 -23.87 10.73 2.69
N GLY A 152 -24.06 12.02 2.96
CA GLY A 152 -23.59 12.68 4.19
C GLY A 152 -24.41 12.42 5.44
N LYS A 153 -25.48 11.62 5.39
CA LYS A 153 -26.35 11.29 6.53
C LYS A 153 -26.11 9.87 7.00
N VAL A 154 -25.98 9.71 8.31
CA VAL A 154 -25.86 8.42 8.98
C VAL A 154 -27.07 8.23 9.87
N GLU A 155 -27.85 7.19 9.61
CA GLU A 155 -29.07 6.87 10.35
C GLU A 155 -28.88 5.55 11.11
N PRO A 156 -29.22 5.50 12.43
CA PRO A 156 -29.20 4.25 13.17
C PRO A 156 -30.32 3.33 12.68
N ILE A 157 -30.00 2.04 12.58
CA ILE A 157 -30.94 0.99 12.20
C ILE A 157 -30.83 -0.18 13.17
N ASP A 158 -31.93 -0.91 13.36
CA ASP A 158 -31.97 -2.04 14.30
C ASP A 158 -31.35 -3.31 13.68
N ASP A 159 -31.69 -3.59 12.42
CA ASP A 159 -31.17 -4.75 11.70
C ASP A 159 -30.97 -4.46 10.20
N MET A 160 -30.14 -5.32 9.55
CA MET A 160 -29.88 -5.26 8.12
C MET A 160 -29.78 -6.67 7.56
N PRO A 161 -30.68 -7.05 6.64
CA PRO A 161 -30.67 -8.38 6.00
C PRO A 161 -29.62 -8.49 4.88
N ALA A 162 -29.39 -9.73 4.44
CA ALA A 162 -28.49 -10.05 3.33
C ALA A 162 -28.82 -9.25 2.06
N GLY A 163 -27.78 -8.95 1.28
CA GLY A 163 -27.85 -8.19 0.04
C GLY A 163 -27.68 -6.67 0.20
N ASN A 164 -27.63 -6.17 1.42
CA ASN A 164 -27.53 -4.75 1.72
C ASN A 164 -26.15 -4.33 2.24
N ILE A 165 -25.93 -3.03 2.27
CA ILE A 165 -24.72 -2.39 2.77
C ILE A 165 -25.02 -1.80 4.15
N VAL A 166 -24.07 -1.89 5.07
CA VAL A 166 -24.23 -1.46 6.46
C VAL A 166 -22.94 -0.87 7.00
N GLY A 167 -23.05 0.12 7.88
CA GLY A 167 -21.96 0.60 8.73
C GLY A 167 -22.08 0.00 10.13
N LEU A 168 -20.97 -0.48 10.69
CA LEU A 168 -20.90 -1.11 12.00
C LEU A 168 -20.06 -0.28 12.95
N VAL A 169 -20.54 -0.12 14.19
CA VAL A 169 -19.85 0.60 15.27
C VAL A 169 -19.24 -0.40 16.25
N GLY A 170 -17.99 -0.13 16.68
CA GLY A 170 -17.31 -0.93 17.70
C GLY A 170 -16.45 -2.07 17.18
N ILE A 171 -16.24 -2.14 15.87
CA ILE A 171 -15.40 -3.15 15.19
C ILE A 171 -14.03 -2.59 14.80
N ASP A 172 -13.91 -1.28 14.67
CA ASP A 172 -12.76 -0.52 14.20
C ASP A 172 -11.44 -0.79 14.94
N GLN A 173 -11.52 -1.27 16.20
CA GLN A 173 -10.34 -1.59 17.00
C GLN A 173 -9.71 -2.95 16.63
N PHE A 174 -10.49 -3.85 16.03
CA PHE A 174 -10.09 -5.24 15.77
C PHE A 174 -9.71 -5.49 14.31
N LEU A 175 -10.15 -4.65 13.39
CA LEU A 175 -9.79 -4.71 11.97
C LEU A 175 -8.90 -3.54 11.61
N LEU A 176 -7.83 -3.83 10.87
CA LEU A 176 -6.93 -2.79 10.35
C LEU A 176 -7.52 -2.14 9.09
N LYS A 177 -7.90 -2.94 8.10
CA LYS A 177 -8.43 -2.46 6.81
C LYS A 177 -9.73 -3.17 6.45
N SER A 178 -9.65 -4.44 6.10
CA SER A 178 -10.76 -5.28 5.68
C SER A 178 -10.82 -6.56 6.51
N GLY A 179 -11.94 -7.26 6.48
CA GLY A 179 -12.10 -8.53 7.16
C GLY A 179 -13.49 -9.11 7.00
N THR A 180 -13.64 -10.35 7.47
CA THR A 180 -14.90 -11.10 7.44
C THR A 180 -15.52 -11.16 8.82
N LEU A 181 -16.81 -10.90 8.91
CA LEU A 181 -17.60 -11.12 10.12
C LEU A 181 -18.58 -12.26 9.90
N THR A 182 -18.58 -13.20 10.81
CA THR A 182 -19.46 -14.37 10.73
C THR A 182 -19.98 -14.79 12.11
N THR A 183 -21.10 -15.48 12.14
CA THR A 183 -21.61 -16.18 13.33
C THR A 183 -21.23 -17.66 13.36
N LEU A 184 -20.75 -18.19 12.24
CA LEU A 184 -20.39 -19.61 12.07
C LEU A 184 -18.96 -19.87 12.53
N ASP A 185 -18.74 -20.99 13.25
CA ASP A 185 -17.42 -21.36 13.76
C ASP A 185 -16.49 -21.97 12.69
N THR A 186 -17.06 -22.58 11.67
CA THR A 186 -16.36 -23.28 10.61
C THR A 186 -16.11 -22.43 9.35
N ALA A 187 -16.67 -21.20 9.30
CA ALA A 187 -16.58 -20.38 8.10
C ALA A 187 -15.14 -19.97 7.77
N HIS A 188 -14.83 -20.00 6.48
CA HIS A 188 -13.61 -19.44 5.91
C HIS A 188 -13.75 -17.93 5.67
N ASN A 189 -12.66 -17.28 5.31
CA ASN A 189 -12.67 -15.87 4.97
C ASN A 189 -13.39 -15.60 3.65
N MET A 190 -13.97 -14.41 3.54
CA MET A 190 -14.25 -13.83 2.24
C MET A 190 -12.92 -13.42 1.61
N LYS A 191 -12.76 -13.64 0.30
CA LYS A 191 -11.55 -13.24 -0.42
C LYS A 191 -11.32 -11.74 -0.26
N VAL A 192 -10.13 -11.40 0.16
CA VAL A 192 -9.71 -10.00 0.26
C VAL A 192 -9.65 -9.42 -1.14
N MET A 193 -10.29 -8.27 -1.35
CA MET A 193 -10.15 -7.56 -2.62
C MET A 193 -8.69 -7.17 -2.79
N LYS A 194 -8.04 -7.74 -3.80
CA LYS A 194 -6.73 -7.31 -4.23
C LYS A 194 -6.93 -5.97 -4.94
N PHE A 195 -6.43 -4.91 -4.33
CA PHE A 195 -6.32 -3.65 -5.04
C PHE A 195 -5.21 -3.83 -6.07
N SER A 196 -5.55 -3.77 -7.34
CA SER A 196 -4.60 -3.86 -8.46
C SER A 196 -3.64 -2.66 -8.52
N VAL A 197 -3.80 -1.70 -7.63
CA VAL A 197 -3.03 -0.46 -7.63
C VAL A 197 -1.86 -0.59 -6.66
N SER A 198 -0.66 -0.74 -7.20
CA SER A 198 0.57 -0.65 -6.41
C SER A 198 0.85 0.82 -6.05
N PRO A 199 1.23 1.13 -4.79
CA PRO A 199 1.67 2.46 -4.41
C PRO A 199 3.06 2.75 -4.99
N VAL A 200 3.09 3.41 -6.15
CA VAL A 200 4.33 3.68 -6.90
C VAL A 200 4.92 5.07 -6.64
N VAL A 201 4.15 5.97 -6.04
CA VAL A 201 4.60 7.33 -5.67
C VAL A 201 4.60 7.47 -4.16
N GLN A 202 5.65 8.07 -3.63
CA GLN A 202 5.83 8.24 -2.19
C GLN A 202 6.30 9.65 -1.84
N GLN A 203 5.90 10.13 -0.65
CA GLN A 203 6.34 11.40 -0.07
C GLN A 203 6.68 11.22 1.40
N SER A 204 7.77 11.82 1.86
CA SER A 204 8.07 11.87 3.29
C SER A 204 7.35 13.02 3.96
N VAL A 205 6.90 12.78 5.18
CA VAL A 205 6.09 13.71 5.95
C VAL A 205 6.75 13.95 7.31
N GLN A 206 6.87 15.21 7.69
CA GLN A 206 7.42 15.62 8.98
C GLN A 206 6.50 16.67 9.63
N VAL A 207 6.49 16.72 10.95
CA VAL A 207 5.79 17.77 11.71
C VAL A 207 6.65 19.03 11.82
N LYS A 208 6.02 20.20 11.80
CA LYS A 208 6.73 21.46 12.06
C LYS A 208 7.26 21.53 13.50
N ASN A 209 6.49 21.01 14.47
CA ASN A 209 6.86 21.01 15.88
C ASN A 209 7.12 19.57 16.35
N ALA A 210 8.29 19.29 16.91
CA ALA A 210 8.66 17.95 17.38
C ALA A 210 7.71 17.36 18.44
N GLN A 211 7.00 18.21 19.20
CA GLN A 211 6.01 17.78 20.20
C GLN A 211 4.77 17.13 19.59
N ASP A 212 4.47 17.40 18.31
CA ASP A 212 3.33 16.87 17.60
C ASP A 212 3.61 15.53 16.91
N LEU A 213 4.83 14.98 17.02
CA LEU A 213 5.21 13.69 16.43
C LEU A 213 4.26 12.53 16.81
N PRO A 214 3.82 12.37 18.07
CA PRO A 214 2.87 11.32 18.43
C PRO A 214 1.53 11.46 17.69
N LYS A 215 1.06 12.69 17.45
CA LYS A 215 -0.17 12.95 16.69
C LYS A 215 -0.02 12.56 15.22
N LEU A 216 1.14 12.83 14.62
CA LEU A 216 1.44 12.38 13.25
C LEU A 216 1.42 10.86 13.14
N VAL A 217 2.09 10.14 14.06
CA VAL A 217 2.14 8.68 14.05
C VAL A 217 0.74 8.09 14.20
N GLU A 218 -0.09 8.65 15.07
CA GLU A 218 -1.49 8.23 15.20
C GLU A 218 -2.31 8.59 13.96
N GLY A 219 -2.12 9.77 13.39
CA GLY A 219 -2.75 10.21 12.15
C GLY A 219 -2.42 9.28 10.98
N LEU A 220 -1.16 8.87 10.81
CA LEU A 220 -0.73 7.91 9.80
C LEU A 220 -1.40 6.53 9.96
N LYS A 221 -1.55 6.05 11.19
CA LYS A 221 -2.30 4.82 11.47
C LYS A 221 -3.77 4.95 11.11
N ARG A 222 -4.39 6.11 11.36
CA ARG A 222 -5.78 6.39 10.98
C ARG A 222 -5.93 6.48 9.47
N LEU A 223 -5.03 7.17 8.78
CA LEU A 223 -5.01 7.26 7.31
C LEU A 223 -4.91 5.86 6.67
N SER A 224 -4.00 5.02 7.17
CA SER A 224 -3.86 3.63 6.68
C SER A 224 -5.10 2.77 6.91
N LYS A 225 -5.99 3.12 7.86
CA LYS A 225 -7.27 2.44 8.07
C LYS A 225 -8.37 2.98 7.15
N SER A 226 -8.40 4.30 6.91
CA SER A 226 -9.42 4.93 6.07
C SER A 226 -9.26 4.59 4.60
N ASP A 227 -8.02 4.61 4.10
CA ASP A 227 -7.71 4.31 2.70
C ASP A 227 -6.91 3.01 2.56
N PRO A 228 -7.50 1.95 1.96
CA PRO A 228 -6.81 0.69 1.74
C PRO A 228 -5.67 0.76 0.72
N CYS A 229 -5.69 1.74 -0.20
CA CYS A 229 -4.67 1.90 -1.24
C CYS A 229 -3.42 2.65 -0.75
N VAL A 230 -3.48 3.28 0.42
CA VAL A 230 -2.34 3.99 1.02
C VAL A 230 -1.46 3.03 1.80
N LEU A 231 -0.16 3.15 1.60
CA LEU A 231 0.85 2.49 2.41
C LEU A 231 1.59 3.54 3.24
N THR A 232 1.62 3.35 4.57
CA THR A 232 2.36 4.22 5.49
C THR A 232 3.42 3.40 6.21
N TYR A 233 4.65 3.88 6.23
CA TYR A 233 5.76 3.22 6.92
C TYR A 233 6.80 4.25 7.38
N THR A 234 7.70 3.79 8.23
CA THR A 234 8.81 4.61 8.70
C THR A 234 10.10 4.04 8.13
N ASN A 235 10.88 4.85 7.44
CA ASN A 235 12.17 4.47 6.90
C ASN A 235 13.19 4.22 8.03
N GLU A 236 14.29 3.53 7.73
CA GLU A 236 15.41 3.35 8.67
C GLU A 236 16.03 4.67 9.12
N SER A 237 15.90 5.72 8.30
CA SER A 237 16.29 7.09 8.66
C SER A 237 15.39 7.74 9.72
N GLY A 238 14.26 7.08 10.08
CA GLY A 238 13.25 7.61 11.00
C GLY A 238 12.26 8.58 10.36
N GLU A 239 12.25 8.71 9.05
CA GLU A 239 11.28 9.52 8.32
C GLU A 239 9.98 8.75 8.10
N HIS A 240 8.85 9.42 8.27
CA HIS A 240 7.55 8.85 7.98
C HIS A 240 7.22 9.05 6.51
N VAL A 241 6.86 7.97 5.83
CA VAL A 241 6.58 7.96 4.40
C VAL A 241 5.14 7.56 4.17
N VAL A 242 4.48 8.29 3.26
CA VAL A 242 3.16 7.96 2.71
C VAL A 242 3.33 7.63 1.24
N ALA A 243 2.91 6.44 0.83
CA ALA A 243 2.95 5.97 -0.54
C ALA A 243 1.54 5.76 -1.08
N GLY A 244 1.30 6.16 -2.32
CA GLY A 244 0.00 6.10 -2.97
C GLY A 244 0.09 5.80 -4.47
N ALA A 245 -1.06 5.71 -5.10
CA ALA A 245 -1.22 5.30 -6.49
C ALA A 245 -0.77 6.36 -7.51
N GLY A 246 -0.71 7.63 -7.12
CA GLY A 246 -0.33 8.73 -8.00
C GLY A 246 -0.37 10.09 -7.29
N GLU A 247 -0.04 11.15 -8.03
CA GLU A 247 0.08 12.52 -7.51
C GLU A 247 -1.21 13.01 -6.83
N LEU A 248 -2.34 12.93 -7.52
CA LEU A 248 -3.64 13.39 -7.00
C LEU A 248 -4.07 12.59 -5.75
N HIS A 249 -3.85 11.28 -5.77
CA HIS A 249 -4.18 10.42 -4.63
C HIS A 249 -3.37 10.82 -3.39
N LEU A 250 -2.07 11.04 -3.54
CA LEU A 250 -1.21 11.49 -2.44
C LEU A 250 -1.59 12.89 -1.94
N GLU A 251 -1.90 13.82 -2.85
CA GLU A 251 -2.33 15.17 -2.47
C GLU A 251 -3.58 15.14 -1.58
N ILE A 252 -4.59 14.32 -1.96
CA ILE A 252 -5.80 14.13 -1.17
C ILE A 252 -5.45 13.50 0.19
N CYS A 253 -4.68 12.41 0.21
CA CYS A 253 -4.31 11.71 1.43
C CYS A 253 -3.50 12.57 2.40
N LEU A 254 -2.61 13.40 1.89
CA LEU A 254 -1.81 14.31 2.72
C LEU A 254 -2.65 15.46 3.27
N LYS A 255 -3.61 15.95 2.50
CA LYS A 255 -4.58 16.93 2.98
C LYS A 255 -5.46 16.35 4.07
N ASP A 256 -6.01 15.16 3.88
CA ASP A 256 -6.81 14.45 4.88
C ASP A 256 -5.98 14.14 6.14
N LEU A 257 -4.68 13.83 5.96
CA LEU A 257 -3.76 13.63 7.09
C LEU A 257 -3.59 14.92 7.90
N GLU A 258 -3.41 16.07 7.24
CA GLU A 258 -3.21 17.36 7.89
C GLU A 258 -4.49 17.88 8.55
N GLU A 259 -5.65 17.81 7.87
CA GLU A 259 -6.91 18.42 8.32
C GLU A 259 -7.71 17.51 9.25
N ASP A 260 -7.78 16.19 8.99
CA ASP A 260 -8.73 15.28 9.66
C ASP A 260 -8.07 14.26 10.58
N HIS A 261 -6.94 13.69 10.19
CA HIS A 261 -6.34 12.57 10.93
C HIS A 261 -5.34 12.98 11.99
N ALA A 262 -4.36 13.81 11.65
CA ALA A 262 -3.34 14.29 12.57
C ALA A 262 -3.68 15.66 13.15
N CYS A 263 -4.38 16.51 12.41
CA CYS A 263 -4.76 17.88 12.77
C CYS A 263 -3.57 18.75 13.19
N VAL A 264 -2.44 18.60 12.49
CA VAL A 264 -1.18 19.33 12.74
C VAL A 264 -0.56 19.78 11.41
N PRO A 265 0.08 20.96 11.36
CA PRO A 265 0.73 21.42 10.16
C PRO A 265 1.93 20.55 9.80
N LEU A 266 1.97 20.10 8.54
CA LEU A 266 2.96 19.17 8.03
C LEU A 266 4.01 19.88 7.15
N ILE A 267 5.20 19.29 7.08
CA ILE A 267 6.23 19.57 6.07
C ILE A 267 6.27 18.35 5.16
N ILE A 268 5.95 18.55 3.89
CA ILE A 268 5.84 17.50 2.89
C ILE A 268 7.03 17.61 1.95
N SER A 269 7.70 16.48 1.67
CA SER A 269 8.78 16.42 0.68
C SER A 269 8.25 16.43 -0.75
N GLN A 270 9.14 16.61 -1.72
CA GLN A 270 8.77 16.35 -3.11
C GLN A 270 8.41 14.88 -3.33
N PRO A 271 7.47 14.58 -4.24
CA PRO A 271 7.10 13.21 -4.57
C PRO A 271 8.29 12.46 -5.18
N VAL A 272 8.46 11.22 -4.77
CA VAL A 272 9.52 10.33 -5.23
C VAL A 272 8.88 9.06 -5.77
N VAL A 273 9.36 8.60 -6.93
CA VAL A 273 8.91 7.34 -7.52
C VAL A 273 9.69 6.19 -6.90
N GLN A 274 9.00 5.09 -6.57
CA GLN A 274 9.65 3.84 -6.19
C GLN A 274 10.17 3.13 -7.42
N TYR A 275 11.43 2.71 -7.36
CA TYR A 275 12.04 1.84 -8.35
C TYR A 275 12.12 0.40 -7.83
N ARG A 276 12.42 -0.54 -8.72
CA ARG A 276 12.77 -1.91 -8.37
C ARG A 276 14.15 -2.22 -8.93
N GLU A 277 14.91 -3.04 -8.21
CA GLU A 277 16.20 -3.51 -8.70
C GLU A 277 16.03 -4.88 -9.36
N THR A 278 16.67 -5.08 -10.51
CA THR A 278 16.63 -6.34 -11.25
C THR A 278 18.01 -6.66 -11.84
N VAL A 279 18.12 -7.82 -12.46
CA VAL A 279 19.29 -8.24 -13.22
C VAL A 279 18.88 -8.55 -14.65
N THR A 280 19.78 -8.32 -15.62
CA THR A 280 19.49 -8.52 -17.04
C THR A 280 20.12 -9.75 -17.63
N LYS A 281 21.16 -10.29 -16.99
CA LYS A 281 21.91 -11.47 -17.43
C LYS A 281 22.16 -12.42 -16.27
N GLU A 282 22.56 -13.64 -16.57
CA GLU A 282 23.11 -14.55 -15.59
C GLU A 282 24.44 -14.02 -15.04
N SER A 283 24.74 -14.29 -13.77
CA SER A 283 26.01 -13.92 -13.14
C SER A 283 27.22 -14.45 -13.95
N SER A 284 28.12 -13.56 -14.30
CA SER A 284 29.32 -13.91 -15.09
C SER A 284 30.23 -14.96 -14.44
N MET A 285 30.15 -15.08 -13.11
CA MET A 285 30.85 -16.07 -12.32
C MET A 285 30.05 -16.37 -11.03
N THR A 286 30.33 -17.53 -10.43
CA THR A 286 29.73 -17.89 -9.13
C THR A 286 30.29 -16.98 -8.01
N ALA A 287 29.40 -16.23 -7.37
CA ALA A 287 29.77 -15.36 -6.26
C ALA A 287 30.08 -16.17 -5.01
N LEU A 288 31.15 -15.83 -4.31
CA LEU A 288 31.58 -16.44 -3.06
C LEU A 288 31.54 -15.41 -1.93
N SER A 289 30.93 -15.77 -0.80
CA SER A 289 31.08 -15.04 0.46
C SER A 289 31.47 -15.95 1.61
N LYS A 290 32.37 -15.46 2.47
CA LYS A 290 32.79 -16.14 3.70
C LYS A 290 32.05 -15.57 4.89
N SER A 291 31.68 -16.42 5.85
CA SER A 291 31.10 -15.96 7.13
C SER A 291 32.10 -15.09 7.91
N PRO A 292 31.64 -14.22 8.83
CA PRO A 292 32.50 -13.40 9.67
C PRO A 292 33.57 -14.20 10.42
N ASN A 293 33.23 -15.43 10.89
CA ASN A 293 34.17 -16.36 11.51
C ASN A 293 35.10 -17.11 10.51
N LYS A 294 34.96 -16.87 9.19
CA LYS A 294 35.74 -17.48 8.08
C LYS A 294 35.57 -19.00 7.89
N HIS A 295 34.72 -19.65 8.67
CA HIS A 295 34.54 -21.12 8.63
C HIS A 295 33.53 -21.58 7.60
N ASN A 296 32.50 -20.76 7.29
CA ASN A 296 31.46 -21.11 6.32
C ASN A 296 31.65 -20.34 5.02
N ARG A 297 31.27 -20.95 3.90
CA ARG A 297 31.33 -20.36 2.56
C ARG A 297 30.02 -20.66 1.83
N LEU A 298 29.45 -19.64 1.21
CA LEU A 298 28.26 -19.76 0.37
C LEU A 298 28.64 -19.37 -1.07
N TYR A 299 28.20 -20.18 -2.03
CA TYR A 299 28.41 -19.97 -3.46
C TYR A 299 27.06 -19.82 -4.13
N MET A 300 26.80 -18.69 -4.77
CA MET A 300 25.52 -18.40 -5.39
C MET A 300 25.69 -17.73 -6.75
N THR A 301 24.69 -17.90 -7.61
CA THR A 301 24.51 -17.17 -8.86
C THR A 301 23.15 -16.50 -8.88
N ALA A 302 23.00 -15.45 -9.66
CA ALA A 302 21.74 -14.76 -9.93
C ALA A 302 21.45 -14.82 -11.42
N GLU A 303 20.19 -14.99 -11.79
CA GLU A 303 19.72 -14.97 -13.16
C GLU A 303 18.36 -14.24 -13.26
N PRO A 304 18.05 -13.61 -14.42
CA PRO A 304 16.75 -12.98 -14.61
C PRO A 304 15.64 -14.03 -14.72
N MET A 305 14.47 -13.70 -14.16
CA MET A 305 13.24 -14.45 -14.37
C MET A 305 12.42 -13.85 -15.52
N SER A 306 11.59 -14.71 -16.16
CA SER A 306 10.63 -14.21 -17.16
C SER A 306 9.59 -13.29 -16.51
N GLU A 307 9.18 -12.26 -17.21
CA GLU A 307 8.15 -11.30 -16.74
C GLU A 307 6.81 -12.01 -16.45
N GLU A 308 6.44 -12.98 -17.29
CA GLU A 308 5.24 -13.79 -17.13
C GLU A 308 5.21 -14.54 -15.79
N LEU A 309 6.35 -15.12 -15.38
CA LEU A 309 6.47 -15.81 -14.10
C LEU A 309 6.42 -14.81 -12.93
N ALA A 310 7.07 -13.66 -13.08
CA ALA A 310 7.04 -12.61 -12.06
C ALA A 310 5.61 -12.12 -11.82
N LEU A 311 4.84 -11.87 -12.88
CA LEU A 311 3.43 -11.50 -12.81
C LEU A 311 2.56 -12.62 -12.22
N ALA A 312 2.79 -13.89 -12.59
CA ALA A 312 2.04 -15.02 -12.03
C ALA A 312 2.23 -15.16 -10.51
N ILE A 313 3.43 -14.83 -10.00
CA ILE A 313 3.71 -14.81 -8.56
C ILE A 313 3.02 -13.61 -7.90
N GLU A 314 3.11 -12.43 -8.48
CA GLU A 314 2.48 -11.19 -7.98
C GLU A 314 0.95 -11.31 -7.96
N ASP A 315 0.35 -11.93 -8.97
CA ASP A 315 -1.08 -12.24 -9.06
C ASP A 315 -1.52 -13.31 -8.06
N GLY A 316 -0.55 -14.06 -7.48
CA GLY A 316 -0.82 -15.13 -6.55
C GLY A 316 -1.37 -16.41 -7.20
N LYS A 317 -1.10 -16.63 -8.48
CA LYS A 317 -1.33 -17.90 -9.17
C LYS A 317 -0.35 -18.96 -8.67
N ILE A 318 0.87 -18.52 -8.32
CA ILE A 318 1.92 -19.34 -7.76
C ILE A 318 2.29 -18.78 -6.38
N THR A 319 2.00 -19.57 -5.32
CA THR A 319 2.21 -19.15 -3.94
C THR A 319 3.15 -20.10 -3.19
N PRO A 320 3.86 -19.63 -2.14
CA PRO A 320 4.65 -20.52 -1.30
C PRO A 320 3.80 -21.51 -0.49
N ARG A 321 2.48 -21.28 -0.38
CA ARG A 321 1.54 -22.15 0.36
C ARG A 321 1.06 -23.33 -0.47
N ASP A 322 1.21 -23.31 -1.79
CA ASP A 322 0.78 -24.37 -2.70
C ASP A 322 1.59 -25.63 -2.46
N ASP A 323 0.96 -26.78 -2.70
CA ASP A 323 1.67 -28.05 -2.65
C ASP A 323 2.87 -28.05 -3.61
N PHE A 324 4.04 -28.40 -3.09
CA PHE A 324 5.30 -28.35 -3.84
C PHE A 324 5.30 -29.20 -5.12
N LYS A 325 4.46 -30.24 -5.20
CA LYS A 325 4.35 -31.10 -6.39
C LYS A 325 3.50 -30.43 -7.47
N SER A 326 2.35 -29.85 -7.10
CA SER A 326 1.47 -29.16 -8.03
C SER A 326 2.13 -27.88 -8.55
N ARG A 327 2.74 -27.09 -7.66
CA ARG A 327 3.52 -25.91 -8.03
C ARG A 327 4.68 -26.23 -8.99
N ALA A 328 5.42 -27.31 -8.75
CA ALA A 328 6.51 -27.71 -9.63
C ALA A 328 6.03 -28.12 -11.03
N ARG A 329 4.82 -28.70 -11.15
CA ARG A 329 4.22 -28.99 -12.46
C ARG A 329 3.85 -27.72 -13.20
N VAL A 330 3.17 -26.78 -12.55
CA VAL A 330 2.80 -25.50 -13.15
C VAL A 330 4.06 -24.75 -13.64
N LEU A 331 5.11 -24.71 -12.82
CA LEU A 331 6.38 -24.07 -13.21
C LEU A 331 7.05 -24.76 -14.40
N ALA A 332 6.96 -26.10 -14.49
CA ALA A 332 7.53 -26.84 -15.60
C ALA A 332 6.68 -26.71 -16.88
N ASP A 333 5.35 -26.86 -16.76
CA ASP A 333 4.45 -26.90 -17.91
C ASP A 333 4.21 -25.52 -18.53
N GLU A 334 4.07 -24.47 -17.70
CA GLU A 334 3.76 -23.11 -18.16
C GLU A 334 5.00 -22.23 -18.35
N HIS A 335 6.06 -22.43 -17.55
CA HIS A 335 7.24 -21.56 -17.53
C HIS A 335 8.55 -22.27 -17.93
N GLY A 336 8.50 -23.54 -18.33
CA GLY A 336 9.66 -24.28 -18.84
C GLY A 336 10.77 -24.58 -17.82
N TRP A 337 10.45 -24.60 -16.51
CA TRP A 337 11.42 -24.89 -15.46
C TRP A 337 11.75 -26.38 -15.37
N ASP A 338 12.98 -26.70 -14.94
CA ASP A 338 13.28 -28.06 -14.54
C ASP A 338 12.45 -28.45 -13.29
N VAL A 339 11.78 -29.60 -13.37
CA VAL A 339 10.95 -30.14 -12.28
C VAL A 339 11.75 -30.32 -10.99
N THR A 340 13.03 -30.67 -11.10
CA THR A 340 13.92 -30.85 -9.93
C THR A 340 14.21 -29.54 -9.23
N ASP A 341 14.47 -28.48 -9.95
CA ASP A 341 14.72 -27.13 -9.44
C ASP A 341 13.44 -26.52 -8.87
N ALA A 342 12.32 -26.69 -9.58
CA ALA A 342 11.02 -26.20 -9.14
C ALA A 342 10.56 -26.80 -7.80
N ARG A 343 10.96 -28.05 -7.48
CA ARG A 343 10.70 -28.70 -6.19
C ARG A 343 11.61 -28.19 -5.08
N LYS A 344 12.77 -27.63 -5.40
CA LYS A 344 13.78 -27.17 -4.45
C LYS A 344 13.75 -25.67 -4.18
N ILE A 345 12.66 -25.00 -4.47
CA ILE A 345 12.46 -23.59 -4.12
C ILE A 345 12.36 -23.47 -2.59
N TRP A 346 13.24 -22.69 -1.98
CA TRP A 346 13.29 -22.48 -0.55
C TRP A 346 12.41 -21.33 -0.09
N ALA A 347 12.46 -20.21 -0.80
CA ALA A 347 11.76 -18.99 -0.42
C ALA A 347 11.37 -18.14 -1.62
N PHE A 348 10.32 -17.36 -1.42
CA PHE A 348 9.87 -16.26 -2.26
C PHE A 348 10.23 -14.96 -1.54
N GLY A 349 10.62 -13.91 -2.22
CA GLY A 349 11.03 -12.65 -1.58
C GLY A 349 10.70 -11.42 -2.40
N PRO A 350 10.54 -10.27 -1.78
CA PRO A 350 10.46 -10.02 -0.33
C PRO A 350 9.12 -10.49 0.30
N ASP A 351 9.07 -10.55 1.63
CA ASP A 351 7.86 -10.79 2.42
C ASP A 351 7.09 -12.07 2.08
N MET A 352 7.76 -13.10 1.57
CA MET A 352 7.19 -14.40 1.14
C MET A 352 6.17 -14.31 -0.01
N THR A 353 5.95 -13.13 -0.58
CA THR A 353 4.97 -12.90 -1.67
C THR A 353 5.60 -12.23 -2.89
N GLY A 354 6.82 -11.75 -2.77
CA GLY A 354 7.50 -11.03 -3.86
C GLY A 354 8.00 -11.96 -4.96
N ALA A 355 8.19 -11.38 -6.13
CA ALA A 355 8.57 -12.07 -7.36
C ALA A 355 10.08 -12.33 -7.48
N ASN A 356 10.73 -12.78 -6.40
CA ASN A 356 12.10 -13.31 -6.46
C ASN A 356 12.11 -14.70 -5.85
N LEU A 357 12.98 -15.57 -6.39
CA LEU A 357 13.04 -16.96 -5.98
C LEU A 357 14.44 -17.35 -5.49
N LEU A 358 14.49 -18.14 -4.43
CA LEU A 358 15.71 -18.78 -3.94
C LEU A 358 15.61 -20.29 -4.19
N VAL A 359 16.51 -20.83 -5.00
CA VAL A 359 16.52 -22.21 -5.45
C VAL A 359 17.78 -22.94 -4.97
N ASP A 360 17.61 -24.16 -4.49
CA ASP A 360 18.72 -25.01 -4.09
C ASP A 360 19.14 -25.94 -5.23
N GLN A 361 20.32 -25.67 -5.79
CA GLN A 361 20.96 -26.50 -6.82
C GLN A 361 22.13 -27.33 -6.27
N THR A 362 22.32 -27.32 -4.94
CA THR A 362 23.45 -28.04 -4.32
C THR A 362 23.32 -29.56 -4.50
N LYS A 363 24.50 -30.19 -4.54
CA LYS A 363 24.63 -31.66 -4.63
C LYS A 363 25.31 -32.19 -3.37
N ALA A 364 24.59 -33.00 -2.57
CA ALA A 364 25.11 -33.76 -1.43
C ALA A 364 25.87 -32.94 -0.35
N VAL A 365 25.37 -31.76 0.01
CA VAL A 365 25.93 -30.94 1.10
C VAL A 365 25.40 -31.41 2.45
N GLN A 366 26.33 -31.64 3.41
CA GLN A 366 25.97 -31.99 4.77
C GLN A 366 25.48 -30.76 5.56
N TYR A 367 24.56 -30.97 6.50
CA TYR A 367 23.99 -29.93 7.40
C TYR A 367 23.24 -28.78 6.72
N LEU A 368 22.88 -28.95 5.45
CA LEU A 368 22.24 -27.89 4.66
C LEU A 368 20.91 -27.43 5.24
N HIS A 369 20.11 -28.36 5.78
CA HIS A 369 18.80 -28.00 6.32
C HIS A 369 18.89 -27.19 7.61
N GLU A 370 19.97 -27.25 8.37
CA GLU A 370 20.13 -26.46 9.59
C GLU A 370 20.29 -24.97 9.30
N ILE A 371 20.83 -24.64 8.14
CA ILE A 371 21.03 -23.24 7.73
C ILE A 371 19.90 -22.68 6.87
N LYS A 372 18.95 -23.52 6.42
CA LYS A 372 17.88 -23.13 5.49
C LYS A 372 17.13 -21.88 5.94
N ASP A 373 16.67 -21.86 7.19
CA ASP A 373 15.89 -20.73 7.72
C ASP A 373 16.74 -19.44 7.84
N SER A 374 18.01 -19.59 8.19
CA SER A 374 18.95 -18.47 8.23
C SER A 374 19.25 -17.91 6.85
N VAL A 375 19.38 -18.78 5.84
CA VAL A 375 19.57 -18.35 4.45
C VAL A 375 18.29 -17.69 3.92
N ALA A 376 17.12 -18.27 4.19
CA ALA A 376 15.84 -17.66 3.83
C ALA A 376 15.65 -16.27 4.46
N SER A 377 16.01 -16.11 5.74
CA SER A 377 15.96 -14.80 6.41
C SER A 377 16.91 -13.78 5.78
N GLY A 378 18.13 -14.20 5.45
CA GLY A 378 19.09 -13.36 4.73
C GLY A 378 18.61 -12.98 3.33
N PHE A 379 17.92 -13.89 2.64
CA PHE A 379 17.32 -13.64 1.34
C PHE A 379 16.15 -12.64 1.43
N GLN A 380 15.26 -12.77 2.43
CA GLN A 380 14.19 -11.79 2.65
C GLN A 380 14.74 -10.40 2.87
N TRP A 381 15.81 -10.28 3.65
CA TRP A 381 16.46 -9.01 3.87
C TRP A 381 17.10 -8.46 2.58
N ALA A 382 17.88 -9.26 1.87
CA ALA A 382 18.56 -8.84 0.64
C ALA A 382 17.58 -8.43 -0.46
N THR A 383 16.43 -9.12 -0.61
CA THR A 383 15.43 -8.80 -1.64
C THR A 383 14.58 -7.58 -1.31
N ARG A 384 14.49 -7.20 -0.03
CA ARG A 384 13.82 -5.97 0.40
C ARG A 384 14.67 -4.73 0.14
N GLU A 385 15.98 -4.84 0.30
CA GLU A 385 16.96 -3.78 0.13
C GLU A 385 18.03 -4.26 -0.85
N GLY A 386 18.00 -3.78 -2.10
CA GLY A 386 18.93 -4.18 -3.13
C GLY A 386 20.32 -3.51 -3.05
N PRO A 387 21.32 -3.98 -3.82
CA PRO A 387 22.69 -3.47 -3.77
C PRO A 387 22.89 -2.10 -4.43
N LEU A 388 22.00 -1.70 -5.36
CA LEU A 388 22.16 -0.46 -6.11
C LEU A 388 21.78 0.77 -5.28
N ALA A 389 20.56 0.81 -4.78
CA ALA A 389 20.00 1.99 -4.08
C ALA A 389 19.09 1.63 -2.92
N ASP A 390 19.22 0.46 -2.31
CA ASP A 390 18.33 -0.08 -1.26
C ASP A 390 16.85 -0.05 -1.71
N GLU A 391 16.58 -0.37 -2.99
CA GLU A 391 15.23 -0.56 -3.51
C GLU A 391 14.88 -2.06 -3.54
N PRO A 392 13.60 -2.43 -3.39
CA PRO A 392 13.22 -3.84 -3.42
C PRO A 392 13.55 -4.49 -4.77
N MET A 393 14.05 -5.72 -4.73
CA MET A 393 14.35 -6.49 -5.92
C MET A 393 13.10 -7.10 -6.55
N ARG A 394 13.11 -7.30 -7.88
CA ARG A 394 12.03 -7.93 -8.64
C ARG A 394 12.56 -8.73 -9.82
N GLY A 395 12.01 -9.91 -10.05
CA GLY A 395 12.31 -10.71 -11.22
C GLY A 395 13.66 -11.39 -11.20
N ILE A 396 14.19 -11.74 -10.02
CA ILE A 396 15.50 -12.38 -9.89
C ILE A 396 15.35 -13.80 -9.31
N ARG A 397 15.99 -14.75 -9.96
CA ARG A 397 16.20 -16.10 -9.44
C ARG A 397 17.62 -16.20 -8.89
N PHE A 398 17.74 -16.56 -7.63
CA PHE A 398 19.03 -16.84 -6.98
C PHE A 398 19.20 -18.34 -6.81
N ASN A 399 20.32 -18.87 -7.30
CA ASN A 399 20.66 -20.29 -7.21
C ASN A 399 21.78 -20.49 -6.20
N ILE A 400 21.56 -21.39 -5.22
CA ILE A 400 22.59 -21.84 -4.30
C ILE A 400 23.34 -22.99 -5.00
N MET A 401 24.58 -22.70 -5.44
CA MET A 401 25.38 -23.65 -6.21
C MET A 401 26.11 -24.66 -5.32
N ASP A 402 26.73 -24.17 -4.25
CA ASP A 402 27.48 -24.99 -3.29
C ASP A 402 27.56 -24.29 -1.93
N VAL A 403 27.77 -25.08 -0.88
CA VAL A 403 27.91 -24.57 0.50
C VAL A 403 28.97 -25.39 1.23
N THR A 404 29.95 -24.70 1.82
CA THR A 404 30.92 -25.30 2.73
C THR A 404 30.60 -24.89 4.17
N LEU A 405 30.28 -25.85 5.03
CA LEU A 405 29.89 -25.59 6.43
C LEU A 405 30.89 -26.23 7.40
N HIS A 406 31.09 -25.57 8.53
CA HIS A 406 31.86 -26.15 9.63
C HIS A 406 31.06 -27.28 10.29
N ALA A 407 31.73 -28.35 10.73
CA ALA A 407 31.08 -29.51 11.34
C ALA A 407 30.39 -29.19 12.68
N ASP A 408 30.90 -28.21 13.43
CA ASP A 408 30.31 -27.80 14.70
C ASP A 408 29.20 -26.77 14.50
N ALA A 409 28.03 -27.01 15.12
CA ALA A 409 26.84 -26.18 15.03
C ALA A 409 27.04 -24.75 15.58
N ILE A 410 27.90 -24.57 16.56
CA ILE A 410 28.19 -23.24 17.16
C ILE A 410 28.70 -22.27 16.09
N HIS A 411 29.46 -22.77 15.12
CA HIS A 411 30.04 -21.95 14.06
C HIS A 411 29.08 -21.70 12.88
N ARG A 412 27.88 -22.31 12.85
CA ARG A 412 26.84 -22.19 11.82
C ARG A 412 25.62 -21.35 12.23
N GLY A 413 25.68 -20.68 13.36
CA GLY A 413 24.56 -19.90 13.86
C GLY A 413 24.08 -18.79 12.91
N GLY A 414 22.81 -18.36 13.07
CA GLY A 414 22.17 -17.34 12.22
C GLY A 414 22.97 -16.02 12.12
N GLY A 415 23.63 -15.59 13.20
CA GLY A 415 24.50 -14.41 13.20
C GLY A 415 25.73 -14.52 12.26
N GLN A 416 26.10 -15.73 11.83
CA GLN A 416 27.15 -15.97 10.84
C GLN A 416 26.58 -16.12 9.42
N ILE A 417 25.44 -16.83 9.29
CA ILE A 417 24.87 -17.18 7.98
C ILE A 417 24.08 -16.02 7.37
N ILE A 418 23.22 -15.33 8.12
CA ILE A 418 22.37 -14.24 7.59
C ILE A 418 23.18 -13.14 6.90
N PRO A 419 24.22 -12.53 7.53
CA PRO A 419 25.01 -11.49 6.87
C PRO A 419 25.85 -12.04 5.70
N THR A 420 26.24 -13.31 5.75
CA THR A 420 26.96 -13.96 4.64
C THR A 420 26.07 -14.15 3.43
N THR A 421 24.81 -14.59 3.66
CA THR A 421 23.78 -14.73 2.62
C THR A 421 23.49 -13.38 1.97
N ARG A 422 23.25 -12.32 2.75
CA ARG A 422 23.03 -10.97 2.18
C ARG A 422 24.17 -10.54 1.28
N ARG A 423 25.41 -10.75 1.71
CA ARG A 423 26.59 -10.38 0.90
C ARG A 423 26.73 -11.17 -0.39
N VAL A 424 26.54 -12.49 -0.34
CA VAL A 424 26.66 -13.32 -1.55
C VAL A 424 25.56 -13.02 -2.55
N LEU A 425 24.33 -12.72 -2.08
CA LEU A 425 23.23 -12.30 -2.95
C LEU A 425 23.50 -10.96 -3.63
N TYR A 426 24.02 -9.99 -2.89
CA TYR A 426 24.45 -8.71 -3.48
C TYR A 426 25.59 -8.89 -4.49
N ALA A 427 26.57 -9.71 -4.15
CA ALA A 427 27.67 -10.00 -5.05
C ALA A 427 27.20 -10.69 -6.33
N SER A 428 26.30 -11.67 -6.25
CA SER A 428 25.74 -12.36 -7.42
C SER A 428 24.91 -11.41 -8.28
N ALA A 429 24.09 -10.54 -7.69
CA ALA A 429 23.31 -9.55 -8.41
C ALA A 429 24.20 -8.52 -9.13
N LEU A 430 25.27 -8.03 -8.49
CA LEU A 430 26.22 -7.12 -9.13
C LEU A 430 26.99 -7.74 -10.30
N LEU A 431 27.19 -9.07 -10.29
CA LEU A 431 27.83 -9.83 -11.38
C LEU A 431 26.86 -10.17 -12.52
N ALA A 432 25.57 -9.99 -12.32
CA ALA A 432 24.48 -10.35 -13.24
C ALA A 432 23.98 -9.16 -14.08
N ASP A 433 24.79 -8.14 -14.27
CA ASP A 433 24.45 -6.92 -15.01
C ASP A 433 23.16 -6.27 -14.42
N PRO A 434 23.25 -5.68 -13.22
CA PRO A 434 22.09 -5.13 -12.53
C PRO A 434 21.49 -3.95 -13.28
N ASN A 435 20.16 -3.77 -13.17
CA ASN A 435 19.43 -2.65 -13.74
C ASN A 435 18.30 -2.19 -12.79
N LEU A 436 17.72 -1.02 -13.08
CA LEU A 436 16.54 -0.51 -12.42
C LEU A 436 15.30 -0.74 -13.28
N LEU A 437 14.18 -1.04 -12.62
CA LEU A 437 12.85 -1.04 -13.21
C LEU A 437 12.12 0.23 -12.80
N GLU A 438 11.58 0.96 -13.76
CA GLU A 438 10.68 2.08 -13.54
C GLU A 438 9.22 1.63 -13.66
N PRO A 439 8.29 2.13 -12.83
CA PRO A 439 6.87 1.86 -12.99
C PRO A 439 6.31 2.67 -14.15
N VAL A 440 5.37 2.07 -14.88
CA VAL A 440 4.71 2.66 -16.05
C VAL A 440 3.22 2.70 -15.83
N PHE A 441 2.60 3.85 -16.13
CA PHE A 441 1.16 4.01 -16.17
C PHE A 441 0.61 3.70 -17.56
N LEU A 442 -0.48 2.96 -17.60
CA LEU A 442 -1.41 2.96 -18.72
C LEU A 442 -2.29 4.21 -18.61
N VAL A 443 -2.20 5.09 -19.58
CA VAL A 443 -2.97 6.33 -19.63
C VAL A 443 -4.01 6.22 -20.72
N GLU A 444 -5.29 6.28 -20.36
CA GLU A 444 -6.39 6.41 -21.29
C GLU A 444 -6.83 7.86 -21.38
N ILE A 445 -6.76 8.43 -22.57
CA ILE A 445 -7.09 9.84 -22.80
C ILE A 445 -8.27 9.93 -23.75
N GLN A 446 -9.38 10.51 -23.27
CA GLN A 446 -10.52 10.82 -24.12
C GLN A 446 -10.38 12.25 -24.65
N VAL A 447 -10.41 12.42 -25.95
CA VAL A 447 -10.14 13.69 -26.61
C VAL A 447 -10.91 13.81 -27.93
N PRO A 448 -11.40 15.01 -28.30
CA PRO A 448 -11.94 15.23 -29.64
C PRO A 448 -10.80 15.29 -30.68
N GLU A 449 -11.11 14.94 -31.91
CA GLU A 449 -10.17 14.91 -33.05
C GLU A 449 -9.33 16.21 -33.15
N THR A 450 -9.97 17.36 -32.96
CA THR A 450 -9.32 18.68 -33.08
C THR A 450 -8.19 18.92 -32.08
N ALA A 451 -8.17 18.22 -30.94
CA ALA A 451 -7.20 18.41 -29.87
C ALA A 451 -6.17 17.26 -29.77
N MET A 452 -6.23 16.25 -30.64
CA MET A 452 -5.33 15.08 -30.62
C MET A 452 -3.85 15.48 -30.76
N GLY A 453 -3.54 16.43 -31.64
CA GLY A 453 -2.16 16.91 -31.83
C GLY A 453 -1.52 17.45 -30.55
N GLY A 454 -2.31 18.06 -29.68
CA GLY A 454 -1.86 18.49 -28.34
C GLY A 454 -1.49 17.32 -27.44
N VAL A 455 -2.27 16.23 -27.46
CA VAL A 455 -2.01 15.01 -26.69
C VAL A 455 -0.70 14.37 -27.11
N TYR A 456 -0.50 14.14 -28.40
CA TYR A 456 0.74 13.56 -28.93
C TYR A 456 1.97 14.41 -28.58
N GLY A 457 1.86 15.73 -28.70
CA GLY A 457 2.95 16.65 -28.35
C GLY A 457 3.35 16.59 -26.87
N VAL A 458 2.38 16.41 -25.96
CA VAL A 458 2.66 16.28 -24.52
C VAL A 458 3.26 14.90 -24.20
N LEU A 459 2.68 13.83 -24.72
CA LEU A 459 3.17 12.46 -24.48
C LEU A 459 4.60 12.29 -24.97
N THR A 460 4.92 12.75 -26.19
CA THR A 460 6.28 12.65 -26.75
C THR A 460 7.31 13.39 -25.91
N ARG A 461 7.00 14.58 -25.42
CA ARG A 461 7.92 15.33 -24.54
C ARG A 461 8.18 14.61 -23.22
N ARG A 462 7.22 13.81 -22.73
CA ARG A 462 7.25 13.11 -21.46
C ARG A 462 7.56 11.61 -21.60
N ARG A 463 8.25 11.22 -22.67
CA ARG A 463 8.62 9.81 -22.93
C ARG A 463 7.42 8.86 -23.04
N GLY A 464 6.21 9.39 -23.24
CA GLY A 464 5.01 8.59 -23.41
C GLY A 464 4.98 7.92 -24.78
N HIS A 465 4.48 6.69 -24.84
CA HIS A 465 4.34 5.90 -26.05
C HIS A 465 2.87 5.53 -26.29
N VAL A 466 2.30 6.00 -27.40
CA VAL A 466 0.92 5.65 -27.80
C VAL A 466 0.96 4.31 -28.54
N PHE A 467 0.15 3.35 -28.12
CA PHE A 467 0.06 2.04 -28.74
C PHE A 467 -1.33 1.72 -29.30
N ASN A 468 -2.38 2.41 -28.87
CA ASN A 468 -3.73 2.21 -29.40
C ASN A 468 -4.49 3.54 -29.49
N GLU A 469 -5.26 3.67 -30.55
CA GLU A 469 -6.14 4.79 -30.82
C GLU A 469 -7.46 4.26 -31.38
N GLU A 470 -8.55 4.55 -30.71
CA GLU A 470 -9.87 4.05 -31.08
C GLU A 470 -10.90 5.18 -31.08
N GLN A 471 -11.61 5.33 -32.18
CA GLN A 471 -12.76 6.23 -32.24
C GLN A 471 -13.96 5.63 -31.53
N ARG A 472 -14.56 6.37 -30.63
CA ARG A 472 -15.75 5.93 -29.91
C ARG A 472 -16.96 5.94 -30.83
N PRO A 473 -17.61 4.78 -31.06
CA PRO A 473 -18.72 4.69 -32.02
C PRO A 473 -19.82 5.72 -31.73
N GLY A 474 -20.26 6.44 -32.76
CA GLY A 474 -21.35 7.44 -32.70
C GLY A 474 -20.96 8.76 -32.03
N THR A 475 -19.70 9.00 -31.72
CA THR A 475 -19.22 10.25 -31.13
C THR A 475 -17.97 10.79 -31.86
N PRO A 476 -17.71 12.12 -31.82
CA PRO A 476 -16.49 12.70 -32.37
C PRO A 476 -15.30 12.58 -31.38
N LEU A 477 -15.36 11.64 -30.43
CA LEU A 477 -14.34 11.44 -29.41
C LEU A 477 -13.47 10.24 -29.76
N PHE A 478 -12.17 10.40 -29.52
CA PHE A 478 -11.17 9.35 -29.61
C PHE A 478 -10.71 8.95 -28.22
N THR A 479 -10.44 7.69 -28.02
CA THR A 479 -9.77 7.13 -26.84
C THR A 479 -8.35 6.76 -27.25
N ILE A 480 -7.36 7.45 -26.71
CA ILE A 480 -5.94 7.20 -26.93
C ILE A 480 -5.42 6.42 -25.72
N LYS A 481 -4.80 5.26 -25.95
CA LYS A 481 -4.11 4.49 -24.92
C LYS A 481 -2.60 4.64 -25.10
N ALA A 482 -1.95 5.05 -24.02
CA ALA A 482 -0.53 5.31 -24.04
C ALA A 482 0.14 4.80 -22.76
N TYR A 483 1.41 4.41 -22.87
CA TYR A 483 2.27 4.15 -21.73
C TYR A 483 3.02 5.42 -21.34
N LEU A 484 3.02 5.76 -20.05
CA LEU A 484 3.71 6.92 -19.50
C LEU A 484 4.51 6.51 -18.27
N PRO A 485 5.85 6.71 -18.25
CA PRO A 485 6.64 6.49 -17.04
C PRO A 485 6.13 7.35 -15.88
N VAL A 486 6.01 6.76 -14.69
CA VAL A 486 5.46 7.45 -13.50
C VAL A 486 6.28 8.69 -13.15
N MET A 487 7.60 8.66 -13.34
CA MET A 487 8.47 9.82 -13.11
C MET A 487 8.08 11.04 -13.95
N GLU A 488 7.59 10.81 -15.17
CA GLU A 488 7.15 11.85 -16.10
C GLU A 488 5.66 12.23 -15.94
N SER A 489 4.94 11.56 -15.04
CA SER A 489 3.50 11.79 -14.82
C SER A 489 3.22 13.02 -13.97
N PHE A 490 4.20 13.51 -13.20
CA PHE A 490 4.02 14.69 -12.36
C PHE A 490 3.75 15.95 -13.21
N GLY A 491 2.62 16.63 -12.92
CA GLY A 491 2.17 17.77 -13.68
C GLY A 491 1.65 17.45 -15.10
N PHE A 492 1.58 16.18 -15.50
CA PHE A 492 1.08 15.75 -16.82
C PHE A 492 -0.35 16.24 -17.10
N ASN A 493 -1.23 16.17 -16.10
CA ASN A 493 -2.61 16.62 -16.24
C ASN A 493 -2.72 18.13 -16.52
N ALA A 494 -1.85 18.94 -15.93
CA ALA A 494 -1.82 20.39 -16.15
C ALA A 494 -1.34 20.73 -17.57
N ASP A 495 -0.24 20.10 -18.02
CA ASP A 495 0.30 20.27 -19.36
C ASP A 495 -0.70 19.80 -20.44
N LEU A 496 -1.36 18.69 -20.20
CA LEU A 496 -2.36 18.14 -21.12
C LEU A 496 -3.56 19.08 -21.25
N ARG A 497 -4.08 19.59 -20.13
CA ARG A 497 -5.17 20.58 -20.15
C ARG A 497 -4.77 21.86 -20.87
N GLN A 498 -3.57 22.33 -20.67
CA GLN A 498 -3.05 23.51 -21.35
C GLN A 498 -2.95 23.28 -22.86
N ALA A 499 -2.41 22.13 -23.30
CA ALA A 499 -2.23 21.80 -24.72
C ALA A 499 -3.55 21.52 -25.46
N THR A 500 -4.59 21.08 -24.75
CA THR A 500 -5.90 20.68 -25.32
C THR A 500 -7.02 21.66 -24.96
N SER A 501 -6.72 22.81 -24.37
CA SER A 501 -7.73 23.77 -23.89
C SER A 501 -8.80 23.15 -22.98
N GLY A 502 -8.40 22.16 -22.16
CA GLY A 502 -9.27 21.46 -21.24
C GLY A 502 -10.18 20.41 -21.86
N GLN A 503 -9.99 20.05 -23.13
CA GLN A 503 -10.85 19.07 -23.84
C GLN A 503 -10.41 17.62 -23.68
N ALA A 504 -9.21 17.36 -23.18
CA ALA A 504 -8.71 16.01 -22.92
C ALA A 504 -8.94 15.60 -21.45
N PHE A 505 -9.37 14.36 -21.27
CA PHE A 505 -9.61 13.75 -19.97
C PHE A 505 -8.73 12.51 -19.81
N PRO A 506 -7.58 12.62 -19.15
CA PRO A 506 -6.69 11.49 -18.90
C PRO A 506 -7.14 10.68 -17.67
N GLN A 507 -6.97 9.38 -17.75
CA GLN A 507 -7.12 8.44 -16.66
C GLN A 507 -5.87 7.57 -16.64
N SER A 508 -5.17 7.53 -15.52
CA SER A 508 -3.88 6.80 -15.38
C SER A 508 -4.02 5.69 -14.35
N VAL A 509 -3.58 4.49 -14.73
CA VAL A 509 -3.55 3.31 -13.87
C VAL A 509 -2.18 2.67 -13.98
N PHE A 510 -1.63 2.15 -12.88
CA PHE A 510 -0.39 1.37 -12.94
C PHE A 510 -0.60 0.11 -13.80
N ASP A 511 0.33 -0.14 -14.71
CA ASP A 511 0.27 -1.27 -15.64
C ASP A 511 1.40 -2.28 -15.37
N HIS A 512 2.65 -1.89 -15.59
CA HIS A 512 3.79 -2.80 -15.49
C HIS A 512 5.08 -2.09 -15.07
N TRP A 513 6.09 -2.89 -14.83
CA TRP A 513 7.46 -2.46 -14.59
C TRP A 513 8.28 -2.58 -15.87
N GLN A 514 9.04 -1.55 -16.23
CA GLN A 514 9.87 -1.52 -17.42
C GLN A 514 11.35 -1.25 -17.05
N PRO A 515 12.32 -1.92 -17.69
CA PRO A 515 13.73 -1.58 -17.51
C PRO A 515 14.01 -0.12 -17.87
N LEU A 516 14.71 0.59 -16.99
CA LEU A 516 15.03 1.99 -17.21
C LEU A 516 16.02 2.14 -18.38
N PRO A 517 15.66 2.86 -19.44
CA PRO A 517 16.57 3.10 -20.55
C PRO A 517 17.63 4.13 -20.18
N GLY A 518 18.89 3.93 -20.54
CA GLY A 518 19.93 4.95 -20.32
C GLY A 518 21.31 4.44 -19.98
N GLY A 519 21.52 3.14 -20.07
CA GLY A 519 22.83 2.49 -19.85
C GLY A 519 22.93 1.79 -18.48
N SER A 520 24.11 1.29 -18.16
CA SER A 520 24.34 0.54 -16.92
C SER A 520 24.24 1.45 -15.67
N PRO A 521 23.56 1.03 -14.61
CA PRO A 521 23.52 1.74 -13.32
C PRO A 521 24.88 1.87 -12.64
N LEU A 522 25.82 0.97 -12.98
CA LEU A 522 27.17 0.97 -12.42
C LEU A 522 28.04 2.07 -13.05
N ASP A 523 27.65 2.59 -14.19
CA ASP A 523 28.37 3.62 -14.91
C ASP A 523 27.90 5.01 -14.48
N ALA A 524 28.76 5.73 -13.77
CA ALA A 524 28.44 7.06 -13.22
C ALA A 524 28.09 8.12 -14.30
N THR A 525 28.50 7.89 -15.55
CA THR A 525 28.24 8.80 -16.68
C THR A 525 26.90 8.51 -17.37
N SER A 526 26.30 7.36 -17.12
CA SER A 526 25.01 6.98 -17.67
C SER A 526 23.85 7.74 -17.01
N LYS A 527 22.72 7.88 -17.72
CA LYS A 527 21.51 8.48 -17.13
C LYS A 527 21.01 7.65 -15.94
N THR A 528 21.01 6.32 -16.07
CA THR A 528 20.61 5.39 -15.01
C THR A 528 21.54 5.49 -13.80
N GLY A 529 22.86 5.58 -14.03
CA GLY A 529 23.85 5.78 -12.96
C GLY A 529 23.64 7.11 -12.22
N GLY A 530 23.30 8.18 -12.92
CA GLY A 530 22.94 9.46 -12.30
C GLY A 530 21.73 9.36 -11.38
N ILE A 531 20.69 8.66 -11.79
CA ILE A 531 19.48 8.41 -10.98
C ILE A 531 19.84 7.58 -9.73
N VAL A 532 20.63 6.51 -9.88
CA VAL A 532 21.09 5.70 -8.74
C VAL A 532 21.88 6.56 -7.74
N GLN A 533 22.79 7.39 -8.19
CA GLN A 533 23.56 8.27 -7.32
C GLN A 533 22.67 9.26 -6.55
N GLU A 534 21.68 9.83 -7.23
CA GLU A 534 20.71 10.74 -6.60
C GLU A 534 19.86 10.01 -5.55
N MET A 535 19.36 8.81 -5.86
CA MET A 535 18.61 7.99 -4.91
C MET A 535 19.45 7.62 -3.69
N ARG A 536 20.71 7.19 -3.91
CA ARG A 536 21.66 6.88 -2.83
C ARG A 536 21.93 8.10 -1.94
N LYS A 537 22.12 9.27 -2.56
CA LYS A 537 22.31 10.53 -1.84
C LYS A 537 21.09 10.90 -0.97
N ARG A 538 19.86 10.74 -1.49
CA ARG A 538 18.63 10.98 -0.72
C ARG A 538 18.49 10.04 0.47
N LYS A 539 18.85 8.76 0.29
CA LYS A 539 18.82 7.75 1.37
C LYS A 539 20.02 7.85 2.34
N GLY A 540 20.93 8.80 2.14
CA GLY A 540 22.11 8.98 3.00
C GLY A 540 23.18 7.89 2.81
N LEU A 541 23.11 7.14 1.71
CA LEU A 541 24.09 6.12 1.35
C LEU A 541 25.33 6.77 0.73
N LYS A 542 26.42 6.00 0.63
CA LYS A 542 27.56 6.41 -0.18
C LYS A 542 27.11 6.58 -1.63
N VAL A 543 27.53 7.67 -2.28
CA VAL A 543 27.13 7.98 -3.66
C VAL A 543 27.51 6.89 -4.65
N GLU A 544 28.71 6.31 -4.48
CA GLU A 544 29.20 5.23 -5.32
C GLU A 544 28.56 3.89 -4.95
N VAL A 545 28.18 3.10 -5.96
CA VAL A 545 27.71 1.72 -5.78
C VAL A 545 28.90 0.87 -5.33
N PRO A 546 28.75 0.01 -4.31
CA PRO A 546 29.85 -0.83 -3.85
C PRO A 546 30.26 -1.81 -4.94
N GLY A 547 31.54 -1.82 -5.31
CA GLY A 547 32.06 -2.81 -6.25
C GLY A 547 32.03 -4.23 -5.68
N TYR A 548 32.00 -5.25 -6.55
CA TYR A 548 31.98 -6.67 -6.19
C TYR A 548 33.03 -7.06 -5.14
N GLU A 549 34.28 -6.57 -5.27
CA GLU A 549 35.34 -6.87 -4.31
C GLU A 549 35.07 -6.37 -2.89
N ASN A 550 34.37 -5.26 -2.77
CA ASN A 550 34.01 -4.68 -1.48
C ASN A 550 32.88 -5.44 -0.82
N VAL A 551 31.99 -6.03 -1.59
CA VAL A 551 30.86 -6.80 -1.10
C VAL A 551 31.24 -8.23 -0.73
N SER A 552 32.12 -8.88 -1.50
CA SER A 552 32.54 -10.26 -1.27
C SER A 552 33.52 -10.41 -0.09
N ASN A 553 34.29 -9.37 0.26
CA ASN A 553 35.36 -9.44 1.26
C ASN A 553 34.98 -8.74 2.58
N PRO A 554 34.75 -9.49 3.70
CA PRO A 554 34.27 -8.93 4.95
C PRO A 554 35.22 -7.92 5.62
N GLU A 555 36.50 -8.02 5.35
CA GLU A 555 37.49 -7.13 5.97
C GLU A 555 37.44 -5.70 5.42
N LYS A 556 37.05 -5.52 4.16
CA LYS A 556 36.88 -4.20 3.57
C LYS A 556 35.54 -3.54 3.91
N LEU A 557 34.49 -4.35 4.19
CA LEU A 557 33.15 -3.83 4.47
C LEU A 557 33.00 -3.27 5.89
N ILE A 558 33.69 -3.85 6.87
CA ILE A 558 33.69 -3.36 8.28
C ILE A 558 34.19 -1.92 8.37
N LEU A 559 35.10 -1.52 7.48
CA LEU A 559 35.61 -0.14 7.44
C LEU A 559 34.70 0.85 6.68
N THR A 560 33.76 0.36 5.84
CA THR A 560 33.00 1.24 4.96
C THR A 560 31.50 1.34 5.24
N SER A 561 30.86 0.34 5.84
CA SER A 561 29.40 0.34 6.08
C SER A 561 28.97 0.73 7.50
N TYR A 562 29.89 0.80 8.48
CA TYR A 562 29.57 1.27 9.82
C TYR A 562 29.94 2.73 10.11
N CYS A 563 30.39 3.47 9.13
CA CYS A 563 30.54 4.92 9.21
C CYS A 563 29.38 5.66 8.53
N ALA A 564 28.14 5.35 8.88
CA ALA A 564 27.06 6.31 8.68
C ALA A 564 27.33 7.54 9.58
N PRO A 565 27.20 8.77 9.08
CA PRO A 565 27.52 9.99 9.85
C PRO A 565 26.75 10.13 11.16
N LYS A 566 25.65 9.38 11.36
CA LYS A 566 24.85 9.38 12.60
C LYS A 566 25.51 8.65 13.78
N VAL A 567 26.32 7.61 13.55
CA VAL A 567 27.08 6.97 14.65
C VAL A 567 28.21 7.87 15.13
N LYS A 568 28.80 8.66 14.23
CA LYS A 568 29.77 9.69 14.61
C LYS A 568 29.13 10.81 15.44
N GLN A 569 27.89 11.22 15.13
CA GLN A 569 27.16 12.21 15.92
C GLN A 569 26.73 11.65 17.27
N MET A 570 26.27 10.39 17.38
CA MET A 570 25.94 9.76 18.65
C MET A 570 27.17 9.52 19.52
N LEU A 571 28.28 9.07 18.94
CA LEU A 571 29.56 8.94 19.66
C LEU A 571 30.12 10.31 20.07
N THR A 572 30.01 11.33 19.24
CA THR A 572 30.43 12.70 19.59
C THR A 572 29.49 13.29 20.65
N PHE A 573 28.20 12.98 20.64
CA PHE A 573 27.26 13.38 21.68
C PHE A 573 27.51 12.63 23.02
N MET A 574 27.81 11.33 22.98
CA MET A 574 28.19 10.56 24.18
C MET A 574 29.53 10.98 24.73
N ILE A 575 30.52 11.28 23.91
CA ILE A 575 31.84 11.75 24.36
C ILE A 575 31.73 13.19 24.86
N SER A 576 30.89 14.03 24.30
CA SER A 576 30.66 15.39 24.79
C SER A 576 29.87 15.41 26.10
N SER A 577 28.93 14.50 26.31
CA SER A 577 28.18 14.38 27.58
C SER A 577 29.00 13.78 28.69
N THR A 578 29.94 12.88 28.41
CA THR A 578 30.89 12.35 29.41
C THR A 578 31.99 13.36 29.79
N THR A 579 32.41 14.23 28.88
CA THR A 579 33.37 15.31 29.20
C THR A 579 32.72 16.47 29.95
N THR A 580 31.42 16.68 29.82
CA THR A 580 30.70 17.72 30.60
C THR A 580 30.40 17.24 32.02
N SER A 581 30.19 15.95 32.26
CA SER A 581 30.06 15.38 33.63
C SER A 581 31.38 15.29 34.39
N CYS A 582 32.53 15.24 33.72
CA CYS A 582 33.84 15.21 34.37
C CYS A 582 34.36 16.60 34.79
N LYS A 583 33.81 17.69 34.26
CA LYS A 583 34.24 19.06 34.64
C LYS A 583 33.51 19.64 35.86
N CYS A 584 32.49 18.97 36.38
CA CYS A 584 31.82 19.38 37.62
C CYS A 584 32.37 18.74 38.91
N LEU A 585 33.38 17.86 38.84
CA LEU A 585 33.95 17.15 40.01
C LEU A 585 35.38 17.57 40.40
N THR A 586 35.94 18.65 39.84
CA THR A 586 37.27 19.15 40.20
C THR A 586 37.25 20.47 40.98
N GLY A 587 36.33 20.63 41.90
CA GLY A 587 36.22 21.86 42.71
C GLY A 587 35.92 21.62 44.19
N LEU A 588 36.60 20.68 44.85
CA LEU A 588 36.62 20.66 46.34
C LEU A 588 37.99 20.25 46.86
N LYS A 589 38.52 21.16 47.68
CA LYS A 589 39.84 21.20 48.28
C LYS A 589 40.10 20.02 49.20
N ARG A 590 41.38 19.61 49.22
CA ARG A 590 42.03 18.77 50.21
C ARG A 590 41.84 19.30 51.64
N HIS A 591 41.47 18.44 52.56
CA HIS A 591 41.94 18.47 53.94
C HIS A 591 42.16 17.03 54.44
N ASP A 592 43.34 16.82 54.91
CA ASP A 592 43.87 15.61 55.54
C ASP A 592 43.14 15.26 56.84
N ARG A 593 42.95 13.99 57.18
CA ARG A 593 43.62 13.25 58.31
C ARG A 593 42.83 11.98 58.70
N HIS A 594 43.63 10.92 58.74
CA HIS A 594 43.71 9.82 59.72
C HIS A 594 42.49 8.89 60.03
N ALA A 595 42.78 7.63 59.75
CA ALA A 595 42.74 6.47 60.68
C ALA A 595 41.40 5.77 60.97
N GLY A 596 41.40 4.44 60.77
CA GLY A 596 40.71 3.48 61.62
C GLY A 596 39.66 2.63 60.92
N ALA A 597 40.01 1.43 60.52
CA ALA A 597 39.12 0.27 60.50
C ALA A 597 38.86 -0.21 61.93
N PRO A 598 37.99 -1.13 62.29
CA PRO A 598 37.24 -2.11 61.52
C PRO A 598 35.80 -2.44 62.02
N ASP A 599 35.20 -3.43 61.39
CA ASP A 599 34.26 -4.45 61.89
C ASP A 599 32.74 -4.22 61.92
N ALA A 600 32.10 -5.03 61.07
CA ALA A 600 31.16 -6.11 61.40
C ALA A 600 29.68 -5.81 61.73
N VAL A 601 28.83 -6.58 61.02
CA VAL A 601 27.71 -7.35 61.56
C VAL A 601 26.26 -6.80 61.44
N LYS A 602 25.51 -7.51 60.62
CA LYS A 602 24.13 -8.04 60.78
C LYS A 602 22.87 -7.18 60.60
N SER A 603 22.07 -7.73 59.72
CA SER A 603 20.66 -8.20 59.86
C SER A 603 19.46 -7.26 59.75
N GLY A 604 18.65 -7.54 58.77
CA GLY A 604 17.24 -7.86 58.90
C GLY A 604 16.21 -6.75 58.76
N PRO A 605 15.09 -7.11 58.16
CA PRO A 605 13.99 -6.22 57.82
C PRO A 605 12.87 -6.26 58.88
N PRO A 606 11.61 -5.87 58.71
CA PRO A 606 10.83 -5.09 57.74
C PRO A 606 9.86 -4.09 58.45
N GLU A 607 9.00 -3.44 57.75
CA GLU A 607 7.53 -3.24 57.99
C GLU A 607 6.97 -1.86 57.63
N ARG A 608 5.90 -1.97 56.84
CA ARG A 608 4.53 -1.36 56.88
C ARG A 608 4.31 0.13 56.65
N VAL A 609 3.41 0.26 55.67
CA VAL A 609 2.39 1.28 55.34
C VAL A 609 1.67 1.84 56.60
N PRO A 610 1.16 3.10 56.65
CA PRO A 610 -0.20 3.30 56.17
C PRO A 610 -0.58 4.68 55.56
N ARG A 611 -1.57 4.57 54.66
CA ARG A 611 -2.86 5.29 54.53
C ARG A 611 -2.96 6.82 54.67
N SER A 612 -3.57 7.38 53.59
CA SER A 612 -4.81 8.18 53.49
C SER A 612 -4.77 9.68 53.80
N CYS A 613 -5.36 10.42 52.85
CA CYS A 613 -6.43 11.45 52.99
C CYS A 613 -6.65 12.08 51.60
N SER A 614 -7.75 11.84 50.92
CA SER A 614 -9.05 12.50 50.84
C SER A 614 -9.02 14.03 50.69
N GLY A 615 -9.59 14.52 49.58
CA GLY A 615 -9.95 15.91 49.38
C GLY A 615 -10.47 16.19 47.98
N GLY A 616 -11.75 16.16 47.78
CA GLY A 616 -12.45 16.51 46.54
C GLY A 616 -12.81 18.00 46.48
N PRO A 617 -13.81 18.42 45.71
CA PRO A 617 -13.59 19.20 44.49
C PRO A 617 -14.04 20.68 44.67
N ARG A 618 -13.52 21.56 43.80
CA ARG A 618 -14.14 22.90 43.63
C ARG A 618 -14.40 23.20 42.16
N ARG A 619 -15.69 23.42 41.91
CA ARG A 619 -16.28 24.11 40.76
C ARG A 619 -15.79 25.57 40.74
N CYS A 620 -15.55 26.12 39.57
CA CYS A 620 -15.82 27.53 39.29
C CYS A 620 -16.49 27.65 37.91
N ARG A 621 -17.65 28.28 37.98
CA ARG A 621 -18.46 28.86 36.90
C ARG A 621 -17.84 30.19 36.48
N VAL A 622 -18.19 30.63 35.30
CA VAL A 622 -18.57 32.00 34.87
C VAL A 622 -18.30 32.11 33.37
N GLU A 623 -19.28 32.19 32.50
CA GLU A 623 -20.17 33.24 32.03
C GLU A 623 -19.58 34.10 30.91
N ASP A 624 -20.37 34.16 29.82
CA ASP A 624 -20.62 35.24 28.86
C ASP A 624 -19.45 35.75 28.00
N GLY A 625 -19.56 35.72 26.72
CA GLY A 625 -20.54 36.25 25.81
C GLY A 625 -19.80 37.09 24.78
N ALA A 626 -19.95 36.86 23.51
CA ALA A 626 -20.11 37.89 22.49
C ALA A 626 -20.14 37.25 21.08
N ALA A 627 -21.27 37.48 20.45
CA ALA A 627 -21.51 37.20 19.05
C ALA A 627 -20.72 38.12 18.15
N CYS A 628 -20.22 37.58 17.03
CA CYS A 628 -20.04 38.37 15.82
C CYS A 628 -20.41 37.53 14.60
N ARG A 629 -21.55 37.90 14.01
CA ARG A 629 -21.98 37.44 12.67
C ARG A 629 -21.07 38.06 11.61
N SER A 630 -20.71 37.27 10.62
CA SER A 630 -20.64 37.78 9.24
C SER A 630 -20.96 36.65 8.27
N ASP A 631 -22.08 36.85 7.59
CA ASP A 631 -22.53 36.17 6.38
C ASP A 631 -21.48 36.24 5.25
N ARG A 632 -21.35 35.14 4.55
CA ARG A 632 -21.32 34.95 3.09
C ARG A 632 -20.80 33.55 2.81
N GLY A 633 -21.63 32.62 2.42
CA GLY A 633 -22.06 32.33 1.07
C GLY A 633 -20.98 31.57 0.30
N GLY A 634 -21.10 30.21 0.20
CA GLY A 634 -20.25 29.41 -0.67
C GLY A 634 -20.76 27.97 -0.79
N TRP A 635 -21.75 27.76 -1.60
CA TRP A 635 -22.16 26.45 -2.10
C TRP A 635 -21.10 25.93 -3.07
N MET A 636 -20.23 25.00 -2.68
CA MET A 636 -19.43 24.17 -3.59
C MET A 636 -18.68 23.01 -2.91
N SER A 637 -19.32 22.22 -2.05
CA SER A 637 -18.68 21.00 -1.54
C SER A 637 -19.41 19.69 -1.87
N GLY A 638 -20.60 19.76 -2.45
CA GLY A 638 -21.43 18.57 -2.66
C GLY A 638 -21.17 17.78 -3.95
N THR A 639 -20.38 18.29 -4.90
CA THR A 639 -20.25 17.67 -6.23
C THR A 639 -19.01 16.80 -6.40
N LEU A 640 -18.02 16.92 -5.54
CA LEU A 640 -16.79 16.10 -5.61
C LEU A 640 -16.92 14.77 -4.85
N GLU A 641 -17.73 14.71 -3.78
CA GLU A 641 -18.01 13.44 -3.09
C GLU A 641 -18.81 12.45 -3.96
N TRP A 642 -19.67 12.91 -4.84
CA TRP A 642 -20.43 12.06 -5.76
C TRP A 642 -19.59 11.43 -6.87
N ALA A 643 -18.54 12.10 -7.32
CA ALA A 643 -17.64 11.55 -8.35
C ALA A 643 -16.78 10.40 -7.79
N SER A 644 -16.35 10.48 -6.53
CA SER A 644 -15.64 9.41 -5.84
C SER A 644 -16.52 8.18 -5.59
N TYR A 645 -17.81 8.39 -5.27
CA TYR A 645 -18.78 7.32 -5.05
C TYR A 645 -19.17 6.58 -6.34
N LEU A 646 -19.33 7.29 -7.45
CA LEU A 646 -19.61 6.70 -8.76
C LEU A 646 -18.40 5.95 -9.35
N CYS A 647 -17.19 6.42 -9.10
CA CYS A 647 -15.98 5.72 -9.53
C CYS A 647 -15.78 4.39 -8.76
N SER A 648 -16.12 4.35 -7.47
CA SER A 648 -16.05 3.12 -6.65
C SER A 648 -17.12 2.09 -7.04
N MET A 649 -18.27 2.53 -7.57
CA MET A 649 -19.31 1.62 -8.06
C MET A 649 -19.08 1.13 -9.50
N LEU A 650 -18.44 1.93 -10.35
CA LEU A 650 -18.16 1.56 -11.75
C LEU A 650 -16.96 0.61 -11.89
N VAL A 651 -16.00 0.65 -10.98
CA VAL A 651 -14.87 -0.30 -10.97
C VAL A 651 -15.33 -1.72 -10.60
N ILE A 652 -16.47 -1.88 -9.92
CA ILE A 652 -17.03 -3.20 -9.59
C ILE A 652 -17.71 -3.87 -10.80
N SER A 653 -18.01 -3.15 -11.89
CA SER A 653 -18.71 -3.69 -13.06
C SER A 653 -17.82 -4.04 -14.27
N HIS A 654 -16.52 -3.76 -14.22
CA HIS A 654 -15.60 -3.98 -15.36
C HIS A 654 -14.52 -5.03 -15.14
N THR A 655 -14.57 -5.82 -14.06
CA THR A 655 -13.78 -7.04 -13.93
C THR A 655 -14.68 -8.26 -13.94
N SER A 656 -15.16 -8.60 -15.11
CA SER A 656 -15.66 -9.93 -15.48
C SER A 656 -14.95 -10.34 -16.74
#